data_72cecaa13ac590c8013bd80a9fbb85ee
#
_entry.id   72cecaa13ac590c8013bd80a9fbb85ee
#
_cell.length_a   1.000
_cell.length_b   1.000
_cell.length_c   1.000
_cell.angle_alpha   90.00
_cell.angle_beta   90.00
_cell.angle_gamma   90.00
#
_symmetry.space_group_name_H-M   'P 1'
#
loop_
_entity.id
_entity.type
_entity.pdbx_description
1 polymer ?
#
loop_
_entity_poly.entity_id
_entity_poly.type
_entity_poly.pdbx_seq_one_letter_code
_entity_poly.pdbx_strand_id
1 'polypeptide(L)'
;MRRTFFTFLLFIISLSGGQFTYCFSQTSAWKKLDLDRKFEKLQKNYELDLLMEDSLYMSMPQEEWIAVNDRREKMLDIIKREDDKMLDEIVSYYKSGSNIQAYQYDTLLSKVSQFYRLTQDAFLTEHLISYALPFYEKTKDLEHLFQCEAVMGLALTQIAREGDTKEYFNALEYMNRATDYGYKHYMDFRYEDSYDYITRLYQELLHPRWLELRKQTITEVYDRYCELKDLDVWLNGNPQLTLNENIKKRTNTTYFDFEYNIVEYLMSDRSQNQSNPVIKLMTKFYKRHHELKVELQNITQTDDYSISKKAEVQYYKVLHYTGLNTPLQSFLSIDSIYQSLKCTDDIAPIMIDLIGFIKDASYYLDITEEFSEQEKEKYALSYLQDLKTYTKKARTVRRQSGLYDQLEAIVTDPHFYARFSGDDRNDLILNLIIKSDAEIYSHSMLVTWIGWNMMDVLITEKPALLAGLLGYNTQKQVLAHNDEFHEFFWNACVTHDLGLNRMSPTTNLHYRSLSSHECQLLRNHLPLGAATISIDTYHARFFDQVIGHHKWYNGKGFPDSFDNVNSQYRIINDLLAITDFLEGGADLPAEGVPADYDERLKILKEQAGTRFNPELVNMFFNHYGLLTRTRELCTKEKQQLRYEIYKEYFNENLSK
;
A
#
# COMPACT_ATOMS: atom_id res chain seq x y z
N MET A 1 -40.89 -19.78 64.02
CA MET A 1 -39.72 -19.01 63.62
C MET A 1 -38.72 -19.80 62.73
N ARG A 2 -38.45 -21.10 62.86
CA ARG A 2 -37.52 -21.83 61.99
C ARG A 2 -38.03 -22.13 60.56
N ARG A 3 -39.38 -22.25 60.37
CA ARG A 3 -39.93 -22.52 59.01
C ARG A 3 -39.98 -21.25 58.14
N THR A 4 -40.17 -20.07 58.72
CA THR A 4 -40.20 -18.79 57.98
C THR A 4 -38.85 -18.35 57.53
N PHE A 5 -37.80 -18.70 58.28
CA PHE A 5 -36.40 -18.39 57.89
C PHE A 5 -35.92 -19.22 56.70
N PHE A 6 -36.35 -20.48 56.62
CA PHE A 6 -35.98 -21.34 55.50
C PHE A 6 -36.67 -20.97 54.19
N THR A 7 -37.91 -20.48 54.26
CA THR A 7 -38.66 -20.01 53.07
C THR A 7 -38.09 -18.70 52.54
N PHE A 8 -37.59 -17.81 53.44
CA PHE A 8 -36.96 -16.56 53.04
C PHE A 8 -35.57 -16.81 52.44
N LEU A 9 -34.82 -17.77 52.95
CA LEU A 9 -33.52 -18.17 52.41
C LEU A 9 -33.65 -18.84 51.04
N LEU A 10 -34.68 -19.66 50.80
CA LEU A 10 -35.00 -20.24 49.50
C LEU A 10 -35.46 -19.22 48.49
N PHE A 11 -36.16 -18.13 48.94
CA PHE A 11 -36.58 -17.04 48.07
C PHE A 11 -35.41 -16.14 47.67
N ILE A 12 -34.44 -15.92 48.56
CA ILE A 12 -33.20 -15.19 48.25
C ILE A 12 -32.31 -16.02 47.32
N ILE A 13 -32.22 -17.35 47.49
CA ILE A 13 -31.46 -18.23 46.60
C ILE A 13 -32.16 -18.33 45.23
N SER A 14 -33.49 -18.28 45.12
CA SER A 14 -34.17 -18.30 43.82
C SER A 14 -34.06 -16.95 43.05
N LEU A 15 -34.01 -15.81 43.77
CA LEU A 15 -33.79 -14.50 43.20
C LEU A 15 -32.28 -14.26 42.80
N SER A 16 -31.36 -14.84 43.56
CA SER A 16 -29.95 -14.80 43.22
C SER A 16 -29.55 -15.86 42.20
N GLY A 17 -30.27 -16.98 42.13
CA GLY A 17 -30.00 -18.08 41.20
C GLY A 17 -30.14 -17.68 39.73
N GLY A 18 -31.04 -16.78 39.38
CA GLY A 18 -31.20 -16.24 38.03
C GLY A 18 -30.05 -15.34 37.60
N GLN A 19 -29.60 -14.49 38.51
CA GLN A 19 -28.44 -13.63 38.24
C GLN A 19 -27.10 -14.42 38.28
N PHE A 20 -26.95 -15.38 39.19
CA PHE A 20 -25.79 -16.24 39.26
C PHE A 20 -25.66 -17.18 38.04
N THR A 21 -26.77 -17.74 37.54
CA THR A 21 -26.73 -18.56 36.30
C THR A 21 -26.44 -17.70 35.10
N TYR A 22 -26.87 -16.44 35.07
CA TYR A 22 -26.58 -15.52 34.00
C TYR A 22 -25.10 -15.07 34.02
N CYS A 23 -24.57 -14.74 35.20
CA CYS A 23 -23.14 -14.46 35.37
C CYS A 23 -22.24 -15.70 35.08
N PHE A 24 -22.67 -16.91 35.50
CA PHE A 24 -21.93 -18.14 35.21
C PHE A 24 -21.97 -18.52 33.73
N SER A 25 -23.05 -18.26 33.02
CA SER A 25 -23.13 -18.50 31.58
C SER A 25 -22.26 -17.54 30.78
N GLN A 26 -22.14 -16.29 31.24
CA GLN A 26 -21.31 -15.27 30.59
C GLN A 26 -19.80 -15.46 30.85
N THR A 27 -19.42 -15.78 32.11
CA THR A 27 -18.02 -16.19 32.39
C THR A 27 -17.65 -17.45 31.60
N SER A 28 -18.61 -18.33 31.32
CA SER A 28 -18.41 -19.49 30.45
C SER A 28 -18.26 -19.13 28.97
N ALA A 29 -19.03 -18.18 28.46
CA ALA A 29 -18.95 -17.71 27.07
C ALA A 29 -17.63 -16.95 26.81
N TRP A 30 -17.24 -16.06 27.72
CA TRP A 30 -15.95 -15.35 27.64
C TRP A 30 -14.75 -16.33 27.71
N LYS A 31 -14.77 -17.28 28.65
CA LYS A 31 -13.74 -18.33 28.74
C LYS A 31 -13.69 -19.21 27.49
N LYS A 32 -14.85 -19.44 26.83
CA LYS A 32 -14.91 -20.18 25.57
C LYS A 32 -14.41 -19.35 24.39
N LEU A 33 -14.58 -18.02 24.43
CA LEU A 33 -14.07 -17.13 23.39
C LEU A 33 -12.55 -17.21 23.30
N ASP A 34 -11.87 -17.28 24.46
CA ASP A 34 -10.41 -17.40 24.58
C ASP A 34 -9.67 -16.43 23.64
N LEU A 35 -9.94 -15.14 23.83
CA LEU A 35 -9.51 -14.07 22.94
C LEU A 35 -7.99 -14.05 22.80
N ASP A 36 -7.27 -14.24 23.89
CA ASP A 36 -5.79 -14.26 23.88
C ASP A 36 -5.27 -15.33 22.92
N ARG A 37 -5.77 -16.56 23.06
CA ARG A 37 -5.35 -17.69 22.20
C ARG A 37 -5.71 -17.49 20.75
N LYS A 38 -6.88 -16.85 20.47
CA LYS A 38 -7.27 -16.56 19.09
C LYS A 38 -6.33 -15.57 18.44
N PHE A 39 -6.03 -14.45 19.10
CA PHE A 39 -5.08 -13.48 18.56
C PHE A 39 -3.65 -14.03 18.45
N GLU A 40 -3.20 -14.86 19.40
CA GLU A 40 -1.93 -15.58 19.26
C GLU A 40 -1.92 -16.50 18.03
N LYS A 41 -3.04 -17.16 17.75
CA LYS A 41 -3.15 -18.03 16.57
C LYS A 41 -3.18 -17.23 15.27
N LEU A 42 -3.97 -16.13 15.21
CA LEU A 42 -4.01 -15.21 14.08
C LEU A 42 -2.62 -14.65 13.77
N GLN A 43 -1.89 -14.24 14.80
CA GLN A 43 -0.52 -13.75 14.65
C GLN A 43 0.40 -14.82 14.08
N LYS A 44 0.38 -16.05 14.63
CA LYS A 44 1.21 -17.16 14.13
C LYS A 44 0.87 -17.53 12.68
N ASN A 45 -0.40 -17.50 12.31
CA ASN A 45 -0.85 -17.76 10.95
C ASN A 45 -0.36 -16.68 9.98
N TYR A 46 -0.46 -15.41 10.38
CA TYR A 46 0.11 -14.30 9.63
C TYR A 46 1.63 -14.44 9.47
N GLU A 47 2.37 -14.70 10.54
CA GLU A 47 3.82 -14.89 10.50
C GLU A 47 4.21 -16.11 9.64
N LEU A 48 3.41 -17.17 9.64
CA LEU A 48 3.63 -18.35 8.81
C LEU A 48 3.43 -18.03 7.32
N ASP A 49 2.38 -17.27 6.95
CA ASP A 49 2.20 -16.79 5.59
C ASP A 49 3.42 -15.98 5.13
N LEU A 50 3.91 -15.06 5.97
CA LEU A 50 5.10 -14.28 5.69
C LEU A 50 6.33 -15.15 5.39
N LEU A 51 6.58 -16.16 6.23
CA LEU A 51 7.71 -17.07 6.06
C LEU A 51 7.60 -17.92 4.79
N MET A 52 6.39 -18.39 4.47
CA MET A 52 6.15 -19.15 3.25
C MET A 52 6.34 -18.30 2.00
N GLU A 53 5.89 -17.05 2.03
CA GLU A 53 6.10 -16.11 0.95
C GLU A 53 7.59 -15.79 0.75
N ASP A 54 8.31 -15.47 1.84
CA ASP A 54 9.74 -15.19 1.79
C ASP A 54 10.53 -16.35 1.18
N SER A 55 10.06 -17.60 1.38
CA SER A 55 10.71 -18.78 0.82
C SER A 55 10.65 -18.81 -0.73
N LEU A 56 9.63 -18.20 -1.34
CA LEU A 56 9.51 -18.14 -2.81
C LEU A 56 10.58 -17.28 -3.47
N TYR A 57 11.18 -16.35 -2.73
CA TYR A 57 12.25 -15.48 -3.20
C TYR A 57 13.65 -16.05 -2.97
N MET A 58 13.75 -17.25 -2.38
CA MET A 58 15.03 -17.92 -2.18
C MET A 58 15.45 -18.67 -3.44
N SER A 59 16.75 -18.64 -3.73
CA SER A 59 17.31 -19.41 -4.85
C SER A 59 17.14 -20.90 -4.63
N MET A 60 16.39 -21.56 -5.50
CA MET A 60 16.16 -23.00 -5.46
C MET A 60 15.86 -23.55 -6.88
N PRO A 61 16.01 -24.88 -7.10
CA PRO A 61 15.58 -25.51 -8.35
C PRO A 61 14.08 -25.35 -8.61
N GLN A 62 13.71 -25.30 -9.89
CA GLN A 62 12.33 -25.11 -10.32
C GLN A 62 11.34 -26.11 -9.69
N GLU A 63 11.68 -27.41 -9.67
CA GLU A 63 10.81 -28.45 -9.09
C GLU A 63 10.56 -28.22 -7.59
N GLU A 64 11.58 -27.80 -6.87
CA GLU A 64 11.49 -27.47 -5.45
C GLU A 64 10.64 -26.23 -5.23
N TRP A 65 10.84 -25.19 -6.04
CA TRP A 65 10.06 -23.95 -5.97
C TRP A 65 8.57 -24.22 -6.21
N ILE A 66 8.22 -24.99 -7.24
CA ILE A 66 6.85 -25.38 -7.52
C ILE A 66 6.24 -26.13 -6.33
N ALA A 67 6.98 -27.07 -5.74
CA ALA A 67 6.49 -27.82 -4.58
C ALA A 67 6.31 -26.92 -3.34
N VAL A 68 7.14 -25.88 -3.16
CA VAL A 68 7.00 -24.88 -2.09
C VAL A 68 5.75 -24.03 -2.33
N ASN A 69 5.56 -23.53 -3.56
CA ASN A 69 4.41 -22.70 -3.91
C ASN A 69 3.08 -23.46 -3.77
N ASP A 70 2.98 -24.70 -4.29
CA ASP A 70 1.81 -25.56 -4.13
C ASP A 70 1.47 -25.84 -2.65
N ARG A 71 2.49 -25.97 -1.83
CA ARG A 71 2.31 -26.17 -0.38
C ARG A 71 1.80 -24.89 0.28
N ARG A 72 2.33 -23.73 -0.13
CA ARG A 72 1.89 -22.42 0.36
C ARG A 72 0.40 -22.20 0.02
N GLU A 73 0.00 -22.37 -1.23
CA GLU A 73 -1.40 -22.18 -1.67
C GLU A 73 -2.37 -23.05 -0.84
N LYS A 74 -2.05 -24.33 -0.66
CA LYS A 74 -2.87 -25.24 0.16
C LYS A 74 -2.91 -24.84 1.64
N MET A 75 -1.81 -24.33 2.18
CA MET A 75 -1.73 -23.89 3.57
C MET A 75 -2.52 -22.59 3.77
N LEU A 76 -2.46 -21.66 2.83
CA LEU A 76 -3.23 -20.42 2.87
C LEU A 76 -4.74 -20.69 2.89
N ASP A 77 -5.22 -21.65 2.12
CA ASP A 77 -6.63 -22.07 2.16
C ASP A 77 -7.07 -22.61 3.53
N ILE A 78 -6.17 -23.28 4.23
CA ILE A 78 -6.43 -23.80 5.59
C ILE A 78 -6.44 -22.65 6.58
N ILE A 79 -5.40 -21.81 6.56
CA ILE A 79 -5.24 -20.65 7.42
C ILE A 79 -6.47 -19.74 7.29
N LYS A 80 -6.83 -19.35 6.08
CA LYS A 80 -7.96 -18.49 5.80
C LYS A 80 -9.26 -19.00 6.42
N ARG A 81 -9.57 -20.29 6.23
CA ARG A 81 -10.80 -20.89 6.81
C ARG A 81 -10.77 -20.94 8.33
N GLU A 82 -9.61 -21.22 8.95
CA GLU A 82 -9.47 -21.23 10.40
C GLU A 82 -9.60 -19.83 10.99
N ASP A 83 -8.97 -18.86 10.37
CA ASP A 83 -8.92 -17.48 10.84
C ASP A 83 -10.27 -16.78 10.65
N ASP A 84 -10.95 -16.96 9.51
CA ASP A 84 -12.32 -16.46 9.29
C ASP A 84 -13.26 -16.98 10.38
N LYS A 85 -13.19 -18.27 10.72
CA LYS A 85 -13.99 -18.83 11.80
C LYS A 85 -13.69 -18.20 13.15
N MET A 86 -12.41 -17.96 13.46
CA MET A 86 -12.02 -17.31 14.73
C MET A 86 -12.50 -15.87 14.78
N LEU A 87 -12.38 -15.13 13.67
CA LEU A 87 -12.85 -13.76 13.55
C LEU A 87 -14.38 -13.66 13.67
N ASP A 88 -15.12 -14.57 13.03
CA ASP A 88 -16.57 -14.66 13.14
C ASP A 88 -17.03 -14.90 14.59
N GLU A 89 -16.31 -15.73 15.34
CA GLU A 89 -16.59 -15.98 16.75
C GLU A 89 -16.34 -14.73 17.62
N ILE A 90 -15.27 -13.98 17.35
CA ILE A 90 -14.97 -12.70 18.02
C ILE A 90 -16.07 -11.67 17.72
N VAL A 91 -16.34 -11.45 16.43
CA VAL A 91 -17.37 -10.50 15.96
C VAL A 91 -18.74 -10.85 16.55
N SER A 92 -19.13 -12.11 16.48
CA SER A 92 -20.43 -12.58 17.03
C SER A 92 -20.56 -12.32 18.53
N TYR A 93 -19.47 -12.50 19.28
CA TYR A 93 -19.45 -12.22 20.71
C TYR A 93 -19.71 -10.75 21.00
N TYR A 94 -18.94 -9.84 20.39
CA TYR A 94 -19.09 -8.40 20.65
C TYR A 94 -20.38 -7.82 20.06
N LYS A 95 -20.83 -8.31 18.91
CA LYS A 95 -22.09 -7.92 18.28
C LYS A 95 -23.31 -8.32 19.13
N SER A 96 -23.23 -9.40 19.90
CA SER A 96 -24.32 -9.81 20.79
C SER A 96 -24.65 -8.79 21.88
N GLY A 97 -23.69 -7.92 22.24
CA GLY A 97 -23.86 -6.72 23.06
C GLY A 97 -24.32 -6.95 24.51
N SER A 98 -24.71 -8.17 24.86
CA SER A 98 -25.36 -8.45 26.13
C SER A 98 -24.35 -8.65 27.27
N ASN A 99 -24.23 -7.64 28.14
CA ASN A 99 -23.46 -7.69 29.40
C ASN A 99 -21.97 -7.91 29.30
N ILE A 100 -21.34 -7.36 28.23
CA ILE A 100 -19.88 -7.34 28.11
C ILE A 100 -19.29 -6.40 29.17
N GLN A 101 -18.32 -6.88 29.93
CA GLN A 101 -17.69 -6.13 31.02
C GLN A 101 -16.53 -5.25 30.49
N ALA A 102 -16.19 -4.18 31.23
CA ALA A 102 -15.13 -3.24 30.85
C ALA A 102 -13.83 -3.95 30.46
N TYR A 103 -13.31 -4.82 31.31
CA TYR A 103 -12.05 -5.54 31.09
C TYR A 103 -12.04 -6.37 29.79
N GLN A 104 -13.21 -6.74 29.24
CA GLN A 104 -13.32 -7.48 27.99
C GLN A 104 -13.12 -6.55 26.79
N TYR A 105 -13.60 -5.29 26.89
CA TYR A 105 -13.29 -4.25 25.91
C TYR A 105 -11.83 -3.80 26.00
N ASP A 106 -11.27 -3.69 27.23
CA ASP A 106 -9.85 -3.39 27.43
C ASP A 106 -8.96 -4.45 26.77
N THR A 107 -9.34 -5.74 26.93
CA THR A 107 -8.63 -6.84 26.26
C THR A 107 -8.76 -6.76 24.74
N LEU A 108 -9.97 -6.48 24.22
CA LEU A 108 -10.16 -6.33 22.77
C LEU A 108 -9.28 -5.21 22.21
N LEU A 109 -9.35 -4.02 22.81
CA LEU A 109 -8.58 -2.86 22.39
C LEU A 109 -7.08 -3.16 22.36
N SER A 110 -6.55 -3.74 23.44
CA SER A 110 -5.14 -4.11 23.54
C SER A 110 -4.73 -5.12 22.44
N LYS A 111 -5.52 -6.19 22.24
CA LYS A 111 -5.21 -7.22 21.24
C LYS A 111 -5.29 -6.71 19.81
N VAL A 112 -6.35 -5.97 19.48
CA VAL A 112 -6.52 -5.39 18.14
C VAL A 112 -5.40 -4.41 17.85
N SER A 113 -5.03 -3.57 18.82
CA SER A 113 -3.95 -2.61 18.68
C SER A 113 -2.59 -3.26 18.46
N GLN A 114 -2.29 -4.32 19.19
CA GLN A 114 -1.06 -5.12 19.00
C GLN A 114 -1.05 -5.79 17.63
N PHE A 115 -2.18 -6.35 17.23
CA PHE A 115 -2.32 -7.01 15.94
C PHE A 115 -2.21 -6.04 14.76
N TYR A 116 -2.83 -4.84 14.87
CA TYR A 116 -2.70 -3.78 13.88
C TYR A 116 -1.24 -3.32 13.70
N ARG A 117 -0.50 -3.18 14.80
CA ARG A 117 0.93 -2.83 14.72
C ARG A 117 1.76 -3.86 13.93
N LEU A 118 1.36 -5.12 13.97
CA LEU A 118 2.04 -6.20 13.27
C LEU A 118 1.61 -6.33 11.80
N THR A 119 0.30 -6.29 11.56
CA THR A 119 -0.29 -6.68 10.27
C THR A 119 -0.60 -5.50 9.36
N GLN A 120 -0.78 -4.30 9.94
CA GLN A 120 -1.35 -3.11 9.27
C GLN A 120 -2.75 -3.37 8.68
N ASP A 121 -3.47 -4.38 9.17
CA ASP A 121 -4.82 -4.68 8.73
C ASP A 121 -5.81 -3.63 9.25
N ALA A 122 -6.00 -2.60 8.46
CA ALA A 122 -6.80 -1.42 8.80
C ALA A 122 -8.29 -1.75 8.87
N PHE A 123 -8.81 -2.57 7.96
CA PHE A 123 -10.22 -2.91 7.90
C PHE A 123 -10.67 -3.77 9.08
N LEU A 124 -9.90 -4.81 9.41
CA LEU A 124 -10.19 -5.62 10.60
C LEU A 124 -10.11 -4.77 11.86
N THR A 125 -9.13 -3.88 11.92
CA THR A 125 -8.94 -2.98 13.07
C THR A 125 -10.10 -2.01 13.23
N GLU A 126 -10.50 -1.31 12.17
CA GLU A 126 -11.67 -0.43 12.16
C GLU A 126 -12.91 -1.19 12.62
N HIS A 127 -13.16 -2.35 12.02
CA HIS A 127 -14.32 -3.17 12.34
C HIS A 127 -14.37 -3.60 13.82
N LEU A 128 -13.26 -4.09 14.39
CA LEU A 128 -13.24 -4.55 15.77
C LEU A 128 -13.24 -3.41 16.80
N ILE A 129 -12.55 -2.29 16.52
CA ILE A 129 -12.56 -1.11 17.39
C ILE A 129 -13.94 -0.46 17.43
N SER A 130 -14.73 -0.55 16.36
CA SER A 130 -16.10 -0.04 16.30
C SER A 130 -17.02 -0.63 17.38
N TYR A 131 -16.69 -1.80 17.94
CA TYR A 131 -17.42 -2.38 19.07
C TYR A 131 -17.01 -1.80 20.43
N ALA A 132 -15.75 -1.38 20.59
CA ALA A 132 -15.23 -0.84 21.86
C ALA A 132 -15.53 0.65 22.02
N LEU A 133 -15.48 1.42 20.94
CA LEU A 133 -15.64 2.86 20.93
C LEU A 133 -16.93 3.34 21.64
N PRO A 134 -18.15 2.84 21.32
CA PRO A 134 -19.40 3.28 21.98
C PRO A 134 -19.44 2.96 23.48
N PHE A 135 -18.72 1.92 23.92
CA PHE A 135 -18.64 1.58 25.33
C PHE A 135 -17.85 2.65 26.10
N TYR A 136 -16.68 3.08 25.59
CA TYR A 136 -15.86 4.09 26.26
C TYR A 136 -16.47 5.49 26.16
N GLU A 137 -17.15 5.83 25.10
CA GLU A 137 -17.96 7.05 25.01
C GLU A 137 -19.03 7.11 26.13
N LYS A 138 -19.74 6.01 26.35
CA LYS A 138 -20.79 5.91 27.38
C LYS A 138 -20.23 5.92 28.79
N THR A 139 -19.15 5.22 29.05
CA THR A 139 -18.53 5.10 30.38
C THR A 139 -17.67 6.31 30.75
N LYS A 140 -17.33 7.16 29.77
CA LYS A 140 -16.43 8.31 29.93
C LYS A 140 -15.05 7.92 30.48
N ASP A 141 -14.57 6.73 30.14
CA ASP A 141 -13.17 6.37 30.32
C ASP A 141 -12.35 7.01 29.20
N LEU A 142 -11.91 8.24 29.48
CA LEU A 142 -11.37 9.13 28.46
C LEU A 142 -10.01 8.67 27.91
N GLU A 143 -9.20 7.93 28.69
CA GLU A 143 -7.92 7.45 28.21
C GLU A 143 -8.09 6.26 27.23
N HIS A 144 -8.98 5.31 27.53
CA HIS A 144 -9.30 4.24 26.59
C HIS A 144 -10.07 4.78 25.35
N LEU A 145 -10.93 5.80 25.54
CA LEU A 145 -11.57 6.48 24.41
C LEU A 145 -10.53 7.10 23.48
N PHE A 146 -9.55 7.81 24.04
CA PHE A 146 -8.42 8.36 23.31
C PHE A 146 -7.67 7.27 22.50
N GLN A 147 -7.37 6.13 23.15
CA GLN A 147 -6.70 5.02 22.46
C GLN A 147 -7.54 4.46 21.30
N CYS A 148 -8.86 4.28 21.50
CA CYS A 148 -9.77 3.85 20.45
C CYS A 148 -9.82 4.83 19.27
N GLU A 149 -9.96 6.14 19.55
CA GLU A 149 -9.99 7.18 18.52
C GLU A 149 -8.66 7.27 17.78
N ALA A 150 -7.53 7.11 18.47
CA ALA A 150 -6.20 7.09 17.85
C ALA A 150 -6.05 5.91 16.88
N VAL A 151 -6.40 4.70 17.31
CA VAL A 151 -6.32 3.49 16.46
C VAL A 151 -7.28 3.60 15.29
N MET A 152 -8.52 4.08 15.52
CA MET A 152 -9.51 4.30 14.48
C MET A 152 -9.00 5.30 13.43
N GLY A 153 -8.49 6.45 13.86
CA GLY A 153 -7.97 7.47 12.96
C GLY A 153 -6.80 6.97 12.09
N LEU A 154 -5.87 6.23 12.68
CA LEU A 154 -4.75 5.62 11.95
C LEU A 154 -5.21 4.56 10.95
N ALA A 155 -6.17 3.70 11.33
CA ALA A 155 -6.74 2.69 10.43
C ALA A 155 -7.50 3.34 9.26
N LEU A 156 -8.35 4.32 9.53
CA LEU A 156 -9.08 5.05 8.48
C LEU A 156 -8.15 5.81 7.53
N THR A 157 -7.01 6.33 8.02
CA THR A 157 -6.00 6.93 7.14
C THR A 157 -5.45 5.91 6.14
N GLN A 158 -5.18 4.69 6.59
CA GLN A 158 -4.71 3.63 5.70
C GLN A 158 -5.79 3.25 4.67
N ILE A 159 -7.05 3.08 5.09
CA ILE A 159 -8.19 2.80 4.19
C ILE A 159 -8.35 3.92 3.15
N ALA A 160 -8.21 5.18 3.59
CA ALA A 160 -8.27 6.33 2.68
C ALA A 160 -7.15 6.34 1.64
N ARG A 161 -5.94 5.91 2.01
CA ARG A 161 -4.79 5.78 1.09
C ARG A 161 -5.02 4.73 0.01
N GLU A 162 -5.75 3.67 0.32
CA GLU A 162 -6.10 2.62 -0.62
C GLU A 162 -7.28 2.98 -1.54
N GLY A 163 -7.74 4.24 -1.48
CA GLY A 163 -8.68 4.82 -2.45
C GLY A 163 -10.05 5.21 -1.90
N ASP A 164 -10.40 4.89 -0.64
CA ASP A 164 -11.62 5.45 -0.03
C ASP A 164 -11.35 6.86 0.51
N THR A 165 -11.18 7.80 -0.40
CA THR A 165 -10.79 9.18 -0.08
C THR A 165 -11.79 9.92 0.84
N LYS A 166 -13.00 9.39 1.03
CA LYS A 166 -13.98 9.95 1.99
C LYS A 166 -13.50 9.75 3.42
N GLU A 167 -12.80 8.65 3.67
CA GLU A 167 -12.29 8.31 5.00
C GLU A 167 -11.19 9.25 5.49
N TYR A 168 -10.57 10.06 4.62
CA TYR A 168 -9.65 11.11 5.08
C TYR A 168 -10.30 12.11 6.04
N PHE A 169 -11.57 12.47 5.85
CA PHE A 169 -12.25 13.38 6.77
C PHE A 169 -12.51 12.71 8.13
N ASN A 170 -13.00 11.48 8.12
CA ASN A 170 -13.26 10.73 9.33
C ASN A 170 -11.95 10.46 10.10
N ALA A 171 -10.92 10.05 9.39
CA ALA A 171 -9.59 9.83 9.95
C ALA A 171 -9.06 11.09 10.66
N LEU A 172 -9.10 12.24 9.98
CA LEU A 172 -8.62 13.50 10.54
C LEU A 172 -9.43 13.93 11.76
N GLU A 173 -10.77 13.74 11.76
CA GLU A 173 -11.63 14.04 12.89
C GLU A 173 -11.25 13.21 14.12
N TYR A 174 -11.12 11.88 13.97
CA TYR A 174 -10.71 11.00 15.06
C TYR A 174 -9.31 11.34 15.57
N MET A 175 -8.34 11.54 14.67
CA MET A 175 -6.97 11.87 15.06
C MET A 175 -6.88 13.21 15.80
N ASN A 176 -7.60 14.24 15.34
CA ASN A 176 -7.59 15.55 16.02
C ASN A 176 -8.20 15.46 17.41
N ARG A 177 -9.36 14.80 17.56
CA ARG A 177 -9.96 14.60 18.89
C ARG A 177 -9.03 13.86 19.85
N ALA A 178 -8.44 12.78 19.38
CA ALA A 178 -7.47 12.01 20.15
C ALA A 178 -6.23 12.85 20.50
N THR A 179 -5.67 13.60 19.54
CA THR A 179 -4.48 14.43 19.79
C THR A 179 -4.77 15.54 20.78
N ASP A 180 -5.92 16.24 20.66
CA ASP A 180 -6.33 17.29 21.58
C ASP A 180 -6.50 16.78 23.02
N TYR A 181 -7.05 15.59 23.18
CA TYR A 181 -7.13 14.95 24.50
C TYR A 181 -5.72 14.55 24.97
N GLY A 182 -4.97 13.86 24.14
CA GLY A 182 -3.63 13.38 24.46
C GLY A 182 -2.69 14.50 24.88
N TYR A 183 -2.65 15.62 24.15
CA TYR A 183 -1.84 16.77 24.49
C TYR A 183 -2.20 17.42 25.84
N LYS A 184 -3.47 17.44 26.18
CA LYS A 184 -3.92 17.97 27.50
C LYS A 184 -3.57 17.06 28.67
N HIS A 185 -3.44 15.76 28.44
CA HIS A 185 -3.38 14.75 29.49
C HIS A 185 -2.13 13.84 29.47
N TYR A 186 -1.19 14.03 28.55
CA TYR A 186 -0.03 13.14 28.42
C TYR A 186 0.79 13.03 29.72
N MET A 187 0.80 14.04 30.55
CA MET A 187 1.51 14.02 31.84
C MET A 187 0.92 13.03 32.85
N ASP A 188 -0.36 12.67 32.65
CA ASP A 188 -1.15 11.83 33.56
C ASP A 188 -1.51 10.47 32.95
N PHE A 189 -0.94 10.10 31.81
CA PHE A 189 -1.21 8.82 31.17
C PHE A 189 -0.81 7.65 32.06
N ARG A 190 -1.71 6.69 32.22
CA ARG A 190 -1.55 5.47 33.01
C ARG A 190 -0.96 4.31 32.22
N TYR A 191 -1.12 4.31 30.88
CA TYR A 191 -0.75 3.22 30.00
C TYR A 191 0.36 3.64 29.04
N GLU A 192 1.35 2.76 28.86
CA GLU A 192 2.43 2.98 27.89
C GLU A 192 1.91 3.12 26.45
N ASP A 193 0.87 2.37 26.11
CA ASP A 193 0.24 2.45 24.79
C ASP A 193 -0.30 3.85 24.47
N SER A 194 -0.71 4.63 25.47
CA SER A 194 -1.14 6.02 25.27
C SER A 194 -0.01 6.93 24.77
N TYR A 195 1.21 6.71 25.23
CA TYR A 195 2.39 7.41 24.70
C TYR A 195 2.78 6.95 23.30
N ASP A 196 2.62 5.66 23.00
CA ASP A 196 2.83 5.13 21.64
C ASP A 196 1.83 5.77 20.66
N TYR A 197 0.55 5.85 21.03
CA TYR A 197 -0.47 6.43 20.17
C TYR A 197 -0.31 7.91 19.95
N ILE A 198 -0.05 8.72 20.97
CA ILE A 198 0.09 10.16 20.77
C ILE A 198 1.27 10.49 19.85
N THR A 199 2.37 9.75 19.96
CA THR A 199 3.52 9.94 19.05
C THR A 199 3.23 9.51 17.63
N ARG A 200 2.43 8.45 17.42
CA ARG A 200 1.97 8.02 16.08
C ARG A 200 0.99 9.01 15.47
N LEU A 201 0.10 9.58 16.27
CA LEU A 201 -0.83 10.61 15.80
C LEU A 201 -0.08 11.83 15.29
N TYR A 202 0.94 12.31 16.02
CA TYR A 202 1.77 13.41 15.52
C TYR A 202 2.54 13.03 14.26
N GLN A 203 3.08 11.80 14.18
CA GLN A 203 3.76 11.32 12.98
C GLN A 203 2.82 11.35 11.77
N GLU A 204 1.56 10.97 11.94
CA GLU A 204 0.59 11.01 10.85
C GLU A 204 0.11 12.43 10.54
N LEU A 205 -0.29 13.22 11.55
CA LEU A 205 -0.83 14.57 11.36
C LEU A 205 0.19 15.57 10.81
N LEU A 206 1.48 15.35 11.04
CA LEU A 206 2.56 16.16 10.48
C LEU A 206 3.00 15.71 9.08
N HIS A 207 2.38 14.67 8.52
CA HIS A 207 2.73 14.20 7.18
C HIS A 207 2.25 15.21 6.12
N PRO A 208 3.04 15.49 5.05
CA PRO A 208 2.73 16.47 4.00
C PRO A 208 1.36 16.27 3.35
N ARG A 209 0.88 15.02 3.26
CA ARG A 209 -0.41 14.70 2.60
C ARG A 209 -1.59 15.53 3.09
N TRP A 210 -1.63 15.90 4.36
CA TRP A 210 -2.75 16.68 4.90
C TRP A 210 -2.77 18.12 4.37
N LEU A 211 -1.61 18.68 4.10
CA LEU A 211 -1.47 19.96 3.42
C LEU A 211 -1.83 19.84 1.94
N GLU A 212 -1.34 18.80 1.25
CA GLU A 212 -1.61 18.52 -0.16
C GLU A 212 -3.11 18.29 -0.40
N LEU A 213 -3.76 17.53 0.45
CA LEU A 213 -5.20 17.32 0.42
C LEU A 213 -6.00 18.57 0.83
N ARG A 214 -5.32 19.65 1.23
CA ARG A 214 -5.94 20.88 1.75
C ARG A 214 -6.92 20.63 2.91
N LYS A 215 -6.64 19.61 3.72
CA LYS A 215 -7.42 19.26 4.91
C LYS A 215 -6.95 19.99 6.14
N GLN A 216 -5.68 20.39 6.16
CA GLN A 216 -5.07 21.22 7.19
C GLN A 216 -4.38 22.42 6.55
N THR A 217 -4.32 23.51 7.30
CA THR A 217 -3.50 24.69 6.97
C THR A 217 -2.10 24.51 7.54
N ILE A 218 -1.14 25.24 6.99
CA ILE A 218 0.23 25.24 7.51
C ILE A 218 0.32 25.72 8.97
N THR A 219 -0.61 26.57 9.39
CA THR A 219 -0.69 27.04 10.78
C THR A 219 -1.11 25.91 11.71
N GLU A 220 -2.16 25.17 11.37
CA GLU A 220 -2.62 24.02 12.17
C GLU A 220 -1.54 22.95 12.30
N VAL A 221 -0.86 22.64 11.20
CA VAL A 221 0.26 21.68 11.21
C VAL A 221 1.42 22.19 12.05
N TYR A 222 1.72 23.50 12.00
CA TYR A 222 2.75 24.09 12.85
C TYR A 222 2.39 24.07 14.35
N ASP A 223 1.12 24.27 14.69
CA ASP A 223 0.64 24.16 16.08
C ASP A 223 0.86 22.73 16.59
N ARG A 224 0.51 21.69 15.79
CA ARG A 224 0.79 20.27 16.10
C ARG A 224 2.29 19.99 16.29
N TYR A 225 3.15 20.62 15.49
CA TYR A 225 4.61 20.54 15.68
C TYR A 225 5.07 21.13 17.00
N CYS A 226 4.51 22.28 17.42
CA CYS A 226 4.83 22.87 18.73
C CYS A 226 4.39 21.96 19.88
N GLU A 227 3.21 21.37 19.79
CA GLU A 227 2.72 20.39 20.77
C GLU A 227 3.63 19.16 20.86
N LEU A 228 4.08 18.62 19.72
CA LEU A 228 5.04 17.50 19.68
C LEU A 228 6.36 17.88 20.38
N LYS A 229 6.84 19.10 20.19
CA LYS A 229 8.06 19.58 20.87
C LYS A 229 7.90 19.66 22.37
N ASP A 230 6.76 20.13 22.84
CA ASP A 230 6.47 20.17 24.28
C ASP A 230 6.44 18.75 24.86
N LEU A 231 5.83 17.79 24.14
CA LEU A 231 5.83 16.38 24.50
C LEU A 231 7.25 15.81 24.53
N ASP A 232 8.09 16.09 23.53
CA ASP A 232 9.47 15.63 23.46
C ASP A 232 10.31 16.12 24.65
N VAL A 233 10.21 17.42 24.95
CA VAL A 233 10.90 18.02 26.11
C VAL A 233 10.46 17.35 27.40
N TRP A 234 9.16 17.08 27.57
CA TRP A 234 8.65 16.43 28.77
C TRP A 234 9.11 14.96 28.88
N LEU A 235 9.06 14.17 27.78
CA LEU A 235 9.51 12.79 27.77
C LEU A 235 11.01 12.67 28.13
N ASN A 236 11.83 13.56 27.58
CA ASN A 236 13.27 13.58 27.84
C ASN A 236 13.61 14.12 29.27
N GLY A 237 12.77 15.01 29.80
CA GLY A 237 12.89 15.56 31.17
C GLY A 237 12.43 14.60 32.27
N ASN A 238 11.79 13.48 31.94
CA ASN A 238 11.28 12.51 32.89
C ASN A 238 11.92 11.12 32.74
N PRO A 239 13.19 10.91 33.11
CA PRO A 239 13.93 9.68 32.93
C PRO A 239 13.36 8.49 33.74
N GLN A 240 12.52 8.78 34.75
CA GLN A 240 11.82 7.73 35.52
C GLN A 240 10.63 7.09 34.81
N LEU A 241 10.18 7.65 33.68
CA LEU A 241 9.23 7.00 32.80
C LEU A 241 9.97 5.86 32.07
N THR A 242 9.69 4.65 32.46
CA THR A 242 10.16 3.42 31.79
C THR A 242 9.33 3.22 30.52
N LEU A 243 9.54 4.04 29.51
CA LEU A 243 8.93 3.88 28.19
C LEU A 243 9.89 3.13 27.28
N ASN A 244 9.30 2.38 26.34
CA ASN A 244 10.04 1.77 25.24
C ASN A 244 10.85 2.86 24.51
N GLU A 245 12.16 2.65 24.33
CA GLU A 245 13.03 3.60 23.65
C GLU A 245 12.55 4.00 22.26
N ASN A 246 11.84 3.10 21.58
CA ASN A 246 11.23 3.40 20.28
C ASN A 246 10.20 4.55 20.33
N ILE A 247 9.53 4.78 21.45
CA ILE A 247 8.59 5.90 21.60
C ILE A 247 9.35 7.23 21.61
N LYS A 248 10.42 7.33 22.40
CA LYS A 248 11.26 8.51 22.46
C LYS A 248 11.97 8.77 21.14
N LYS A 249 12.48 7.70 20.50
CA LYS A 249 13.12 7.79 19.19
C LYS A 249 12.13 8.30 18.13
N ARG A 250 10.88 7.80 18.13
CA ARG A 250 9.84 8.24 17.19
C ARG A 250 9.54 9.74 17.36
N THR A 251 9.46 10.24 18.58
CA THR A 251 9.19 11.66 18.82
C THR A 251 10.26 12.53 18.17
N ASN A 252 11.53 12.20 18.37
CA ASN A 252 12.65 12.88 17.73
C ASN A 252 12.61 12.76 16.20
N THR A 253 12.42 11.56 15.68
CA THR A 253 12.36 11.32 14.23
C THR A 253 11.23 12.11 13.58
N THR A 254 10.03 12.09 14.19
CA THR A 254 8.85 12.77 13.65
C THR A 254 9.06 14.27 13.56
N TYR A 255 9.66 14.87 14.58
CA TYR A 255 9.87 16.31 14.54
C TYR A 255 10.93 16.72 13.49
N PHE A 256 11.96 15.89 13.29
CA PHE A 256 12.91 16.09 12.20
C PHE A 256 12.24 15.92 10.83
N ASP A 257 11.51 14.84 10.61
CA ASP A 257 10.80 14.60 9.36
C ASP A 257 9.82 15.74 9.03
N PHE A 258 9.16 16.29 10.05
CA PHE A 258 8.29 17.43 9.85
C PHE A 258 9.06 18.68 9.40
N GLU A 259 10.16 19.03 10.08
CA GLU A 259 10.99 20.19 9.71
C GLU A 259 11.45 20.08 8.24
N TYR A 260 11.74 18.86 7.75
CA TYR A 260 12.10 18.63 6.36
C TYR A 260 10.92 18.78 5.40
N ASN A 261 9.84 18.12 5.70
CA ASN A 261 8.66 18.14 4.85
C ASN A 261 8.10 19.57 4.70
N ILE A 262 8.13 20.37 5.72
CA ILE A 262 7.74 21.79 5.64
C ILE A 262 8.67 22.59 4.72
N VAL A 263 9.95 22.34 4.77
CA VAL A 263 10.90 23.00 3.86
C VAL A 263 10.58 22.66 2.41
N GLU A 264 10.33 21.39 2.08
CA GLU A 264 9.91 20.97 0.73
C GLU A 264 8.63 21.66 0.29
N TYR A 265 7.66 21.71 1.18
CA TYR A 265 6.38 22.31 0.92
C TYR A 265 6.48 23.79 0.61
N LEU A 266 7.27 24.49 1.40
CA LEU A 266 7.55 25.92 1.21
C LEU A 266 8.39 26.17 -0.03
N MET A 267 9.22 25.21 -0.46
CA MET A 267 10.02 25.26 -1.67
C MET A 267 9.17 25.00 -2.93
N SER A 268 8.14 24.16 -2.86
CA SER A 268 7.25 23.87 -3.98
C SER A 268 6.30 25.02 -4.29
N ASP A 269 5.91 25.83 -3.32
CA ASP A 269 5.00 26.98 -3.48
C ASP A 269 5.74 28.29 -3.72
N ARG A 270 6.37 28.41 -4.89
CA ARG A 270 7.06 29.64 -5.33
C ARG A 270 6.14 30.83 -5.62
N SER A 271 4.82 30.65 -5.60
CA SER A 271 3.84 31.69 -5.92
C SER A 271 3.61 32.67 -4.77
N GLN A 272 4.15 32.40 -3.58
CA GLN A 272 3.90 33.21 -2.40
C GLN A 272 4.91 34.36 -2.25
N ASN A 273 4.35 35.53 -2.09
CA ASN A 273 5.04 36.81 -1.98
C ASN A 273 5.98 36.84 -0.75
N GLN A 274 7.21 37.31 -0.89
CA GLN A 274 8.28 37.35 0.12
C GLN A 274 7.96 38.09 1.45
N SER A 275 6.81 38.76 1.54
CA SER A 275 6.33 39.42 2.76
C SER A 275 5.57 38.50 3.73
N ASN A 276 5.42 37.22 3.41
CA ASN A 276 4.56 36.29 4.08
C ASN A 276 5.19 35.73 5.39
N PRO A 277 4.40 35.44 6.45
CA PRO A 277 4.83 34.69 7.63
C PRO A 277 5.63 33.43 7.34
N VAL A 278 5.39 32.80 6.18
CA VAL A 278 6.09 31.64 5.64
C VAL A 278 7.61 31.88 5.53
N ILE A 279 8.10 33.05 5.08
CA ILE A 279 9.54 33.34 5.00
C ILE A 279 10.18 33.46 6.38
N LYS A 280 9.46 34.03 7.35
CA LYS A 280 9.94 34.05 8.73
C LYS A 280 10.04 32.62 9.29
N LEU A 281 9.07 31.79 8.97
CA LEU A 281 9.09 30.38 9.32
C LEU A 281 10.28 29.67 8.66
N MET A 282 10.50 29.85 7.36
CA MET A 282 11.65 29.30 6.64
C MET A 282 12.99 29.76 7.19
N THR A 283 13.13 31.04 7.51
CA THR A 283 14.36 31.57 8.13
C THR A 283 14.62 30.90 9.49
N LYS A 284 13.54 30.62 10.24
CA LYS A 284 13.62 29.90 11.50
C LYS A 284 14.01 28.44 11.26
N PHE A 285 13.42 27.76 10.28
CA PHE A 285 13.80 26.40 9.90
C PHE A 285 15.23 26.31 9.38
N TYR A 286 15.66 27.25 8.53
CA TYR A 286 17.04 27.32 8.07
C TYR A 286 18.04 27.40 9.24
N LYS A 287 17.81 28.28 10.21
CA LYS A 287 18.64 28.37 11.43
C LYS A 287 18.61 27.06 12.20
N ARG A 288 17.45 26.46 12.36
CA ARG A 288 17.29 25.20 13.07
C ARG A 288 18.00 24.06 12.34
N HIS A 289 17.90 23.96 11.01
CA HIS A 289 18.64 22.97 10.24
C HIS A 289 20.15 23.12 10.37
N HIS A 290 20.65 24.36 10.43
CA HIS A 290 22.06 24.61 10.68
C HIS A 290 22.50 24.17 12.10
N GLU A 291 21.69 24.43 13.09
CA GLU A 291 21.90 23.97 14.47
C GLU A 291 21.85 22.44 14.54
N LEU A 292 20.88 21.82 13.88
CA LEU A 292 20.71 20.36 13.79
C LEU A 292 21.90 19.68 13.12
N LYS A 293 22.47 20.25 12.07
CA LYS A 293 23.69 19.71 11.46
C LYS A 293 24.81 19.62 12.49
N VAL A 294 24.96 20.62 13.34
CA VAL A 294 25.93 20.63 14.42
C VAL A 294 25.57 19.60 15.51
N GLU A 295 24.30 19.53 15.90
CA GLU A 295 23.82 18.55 16.89
C GLU A 295 23.98 17.11 16.33
N LEU A 296 23.63 16.85 15.09
CA LEU A 296 23.75 15.55 14.44
C LEU A 296 25.19 15.13 14.20
N GLN A 297 26.10 16.07 13.93
CA GLN A 297 27.54 15.79 13.91
C GLN A 297 28.03 15.31 15.29
N ASN A 298 27.40 15.75 16.37
CA ASN A 298 27.69 15.30 17.73
C ASN A 298 26.95 13.97 18.09
N ILE A 299 25.79 13.70 17.49
CA ILE A 299 24.99 12.47 17.71
C ILE A 299 25.49 11.29 16.83
N THR A 300 26.22 11.55 15.73
CA THR A 300 26.77 10.51 14.83
C THR A 300 27.79 9.58 15.47
N GLN A 301 28.03 9.71 16.77
CA GLN A 301 28.72 8.67 17.55
C GLN A 301 27.78 7.53 17.99
N THR A 302 26.47 7.59 17.67
CA THR A 302 25.48 6.56 17.98
C THR A 302 24.73 6.12 16.71
N ASP A 303 24.46 4.86 16.61
CA ASP A 303 23.94 3.96 15.57
C ASP A 303 22.79 4.42 14.62
N ASP A 304 22.40 5.68 14.54
CA ASP A 304 21.30 6.17 13.70
C ASP A 304 21.74 7.01 12.49
N TYR A 305 22.51 6.35 11.65
CA TYR A 305 23.16 6.95 10.48
C TYR A 305 22.15 7.49 9.43
N SER A 306 20.98 6.86 9.28
CA SER A 306 19.99 7.25 8.26
C SER A 306 19.33 8.61 8.55
N ILE A 307 18.95 8.86 9.79
CA ILE A 307 18.32 10.14 10.19
C ILE A 307 19.29 11.29 9.96
N SER A 308 20.56 11.11 10.29
CA SER A 308 21.57 12.16 10.10
C SER A 308 21.77 12.50 8.62
N LYS A 309 21.67 11.52 7.72
CA LYS A 309 21.85 11.71 6.28
C LYS A 309 20.62 12.33 5.59
N LYS A 310 19.42 11.99 6.01
CA LYS A 310 18.21 12.74 5.63
C LYS A 310 18.33 14.21 5.96
N ALA A 311 18.71 14.50 7.21
CA ALA A 311 18.94 15.86 7.67
C ALA A 311 19.94 16.62 6.81
N GLU A 312 21.02 15.96 6.44
CA GLU A 312 22.07 16.57 5.63
C GLU A 312 21.58 16.86 4.20
N VAL A 313 20.79 15.96 3.58
CA VAL A 313 20.17 16.22 2.28
C VAL A 313 19.24 17.42 2.34
N GLN A 314 18.36 17.48 3.34
CA GLN A 314 17.44 18.60 3.48
C GLN A 314 18.19 19.93 3.74
N TYR A 315 19.29 19.88 4.47
CA TYR A 315 20.14 21.07 4.64
C TYR A 315 20.66 21.60 3.29
N TYR A 316 21.10 20.74 2.37
CA TYR A 316 21.53 21.18 1.05
C TYR A 316 20.39 21.74 0.20
N LYS A 317 19.18 21.20 0.35
CA LYS A 317 17.97 21.76 -0.26
C LYS A 317 17.69 23.18 0.24
N VAL A 318 17.77 23.39 1.55
CA VAL A 318 17.61 24.73 2.16
C VAL A 318 18.70 25.70 1.68
N LEU A 319 19.96 25.28 1.58
CA LEU A 319 21.05 26.10 1.07
C LEU A 319 20.79 26.55 -0.38
N HIS A 320 20.30 25.65 -1.24
CA HIS A 320 19.93 26.01 -2.60
C HIS A 320 18.75 27.01 -2.59
N TYR A 321 17.69 26.71 -1.85
CA TYR A 321 16.51 27.57 -1.79
C TYR A 321 16.84 28.99 -1.33
N THR A 322 17.77 29.13 -0.38
CA THR A 322 18.21 30.44 0.13
C THR A 322 19.29 31.11 -0.74
N GLY A 323 19.66 30.49 -1.86
CA GLY A 323 20.66 31.02 -2.79
C GLY A 323 22.11 30.91 -2.31
N LEU A 324 22.37 30.08 -1.28
CA LEU A 324 23.72 29.83 -0.74
C LEU A 324 24.46 28.70 -1.49
N ASN A 325 23.73 27.82 -2.17
CA ASN A 325 24.28 26.79 -3.05
C ASN A 325 23.75 26.95 -4.48
N THR A 326 24.60 26.70 -5.46
CA THR A 326 24.15 26.47 -6.85
C THR A 326 23.44 25.11 -6.97
N PRO A 327 22.63 24.85 -8.02
CA PRO A 327 22.10 23.53 -8.29
C PRO A 327 23.18 22.44 -8.33
N LEU A 328 24.30 22.71 -9.00
CA LEU A 328 25.43 21.77 -9.07
C LEU A 328 26.00 21.43 -7.69
N GLN A 329 26.18 22.43 -6.81
CA GLN A 329 26.69 22.19 -5.47
C GLN A 329 25.74 21.31 -4.65
N SER A 330 24.43 21.55 -4.74
CA SER A 330 23.44 20.74 -4.08
C SER A 330 23.38 19.32 -4.66
N PHE A 331 23.42 19.18 -5.99
CA PHE A 331 23.52 17.89 -6.67
C PHE A 331 24.71 17.07 -6.17
N LEU A 332 25.91 17.61 -6.26
CA LEU A 332 27.13 16.89 -5.87
C LEU A 332 27.14 16.49 -4.40
N SER A 333 26.56 17.31 -3.52
CA SER A 333 26.47 17.00 -2.12
C SER A 333 25.47 15.85 -1.85
N ILE A 334 24.31 15.89 -2.46
CA ILE A 334 23.26 14.85 -2.33
C ILE A 334 23.72 13.54 -2.96
N ASP A 335 24.30 13.60 -4.17
CA ASP A 335 24.84 12.40 -4.83
C ASP A 335 25.97 11.76 -4.01
N SER A 336 26.85 12.57 -3.41
CA SER A 336 27.91 12.06 -2.52
C SER A 336 27.36 11.29 -1.33
N ILE A 337 26.29 11.81 -0.70
CA ILE A 337 25.59 11.11 0.38
C ILE A 337 25.00 9.80 -0.13
N TYR A 338 24.28 9.85 -1.24
CA TYR A 338 23.69 8.68 -1.87
C TYR A 338 24.75 7.61 -2.18
N GLN A 339 25.84 7.97 -2.85
CA GLN A 339 26.92 7.05 -3.20
C GLN A 339 27.58 6.41 -1.97
N SER A 340 27.70 7.16 -0.87
CA SER A 340 28.27 6.63 0.37
C SER A 340 27.35 5.58 1.02
N LEU A 341 26.03 5.75 0.93
CA LEU A 341 25.04 4.87 1.57
C LEU A 341 24.75 3.62 0.74
N LYS A 342 24.73 3.72 -0.59
CA LYS A 342 24.46 2.56 -1.45
C LYS A 342 25.52 1.46 -1.36
N CYS A 343 26.70 1.78 -0.86
CA CYS A 343 27.82 0.84 -0.64
C CYS A 343 27.71 0.08 0.70
N THR A 344 26.67 0.29 1.50
CA THR A 344 26.46 -0.46 2.74
C THR A 344 26.03 -1.90 2.42
N ASP A 345 26.45 -2.86 3.26
CA ASP A 345 26.16 -4.28 3.05
C ASP A 345 24.65 -4.58 3.17
N ASP A 346 23.92 -3.89 4.06
CA ASP A 346 22.49 -4.01 4.22
C ASP A 346 21.79 -2.69 3.89
N ILE A 347 21.17 -2.64 2.70
CA ILE A 347 20.42 -1.46 2.23
C ILE A 347 18.94 -1.54 2.57
N ALA A 348 18.40 -2.68 3.02
CA ALA A 348 16.97 -2.85 3.24
C ALA A 348 16.38 -1.80 4.21
N PRO A 349 17.02 -1.47 5.35
CA PRO A 349 16.50 -0.47 6.28
C PRO A 349 16.47 0.97 5.74
N ILE A 350 17.31 1.27 4.73
CA ILE A 350 17.49 2.63 4.19
C ILE A 350 17.02 2.77 2.74
N MET A 351 16.38 1.76 2.19
CA MET A 351 16.02 1.72 0.76
C MET A 351 15.06 2.85 0.38
N ILE A 352 14.05 3.12 1.20
CA ILE A 352 13.12 4.24 0.98
C ILE A 352 13.87 5.57 0.92
N ASP A 353 14.84 5.75 1.82
CA ASP A 353 15.66 6.95 1.86
C ASP A 353 16.54 7.09 0.62
N LEU A 354 17.14 5.97 0.16
CA LEU A 354 17.95 5.96 -1.06
C LEU A 354 17.13 6.35 -2.29
N ILE A 355 15.89 5.87 -2.41
CA ILE A 355 14.97 6.25 -3.49
C ILE A 355 14.65 7.74 -3.41
N GLY A 356 14.37 8.26 -2.23
CA GLY A 356 14.14 9.69 -2.00
C GLY A 356 15.36 10.54 -2.39
N PHE A 357 16.58 10.10 -2.06
CA PHE A 357 17.81 10.80 -2.43
C PHE A 357 18.09 10.80 -3.95
N ILE A 358 17.74 9.70 -4.65
CA ILE A 358 17.76 9.67 -6.11
C ILE A 358 16.80 10.72 -6.68
N LYS A 359 15.60 10.82 -6.15
CA LYS A 359 14.61 11.82 -6.57
C LYS A 359 15.15 13.24 -6.40
N ASP A 360 15.67 13.57 -5.21
CA ASP A 360 16.24 14.87 -4.91
C ASP A 360 17.47 15.18 -5.79
N ALA A 361 18.36 14.21 -5.97
CA ALA A 361 19.50 14.36 -6.86
C ALA A 361 19.06 14.60 -8.30
N SER A 362 18.05 13.88 -8.80
CA SER A 362 17.52 14.05 -10.15
C SER A 362 16.97 15.44 -10.41
N TYR A 363 16.27 16.03 -9.42
CA TYR A 363 15.82 17.41 -9.50
C TYR A 363 16.99 18.38 -9.72
N TYR A 364 18.03 18.31 -8.89
CA TYR A 364 19.18 19.21 -9.01
C TYR A 364 20.03 18.93 -10.24
N LEU A 365 20.11 17.66 -10.65
CA LEU A 365 20.77 17.26 -11.89
C LEU A 365 20.08 17.87 -13.11
N ASP A 366 18.75 17.91 -13.11
CA ASP A 366 17.98 18.45 -14.21
C ASP A 366 18.15 19.96 -14.36
N ILE A 367 18.06 20.71 -13.26
CA ILE A 367 18.11 22.17 -13.26
C ILE A 367 19.52 22.76 -13.32
N THR A 368 20.60 21.95 -13.19
CA THR A 368 21.97 22.45 -13.33
C THR A 368 22.33 22.72 -14.79
N GLU A 369 23.00 23.85 -15.05
CA GLU A 369 23.41 24.25 -16.39
C GLU A 369 24.89 23.89 -16.69
N GLU A 370 25.65 23.47 -15.67
CA GLU A 370 27.08 23.20 -15.77
C GLU A 370 27.39 21.81 -16.38
N PHE A 371 26.41 20.88 -16.39
CA PHE A 371 26.56 19.56 -17.02
C PHE A 371 25.97 19.56 -18.43
N SER A 372 26.65 18.87 -19.32
CA SER A 372 26.11 18.50 -20.64
C SER A 372 24.96 17.48 -20.49
N GLU A 373 24.06 17.41 -21.47
CA GLU A 373 22.97 16.43 -21.45
C GLU A 373 23.48 14.99 -21.40
N GLN A 374 24.60 14.67 -22.02
CA GLN A 374 25.23 13.34 -21.93
C GLN A 374 25.73 12.99 -20.54
N GLU A 375 26.23 13.97 -19.78
CA GLU A 375 26.64 13.76 -18.40
C GLU A 375 25.41 13.52 -17.51
N LYS A 376 24.35 14.32 -17.70
CA LYS A 376 23.10 14.14 -16.98
C LYS A 376 22.45 12.78 -17.25
N GLU A 377 22.44 12.35 -18.52
CA GLU A 377 21.93 11.03 -18.91
C GLU A 377 22.70 9.89 -18.24
N LYS A 378 24.03 10.00 -18.17
CA LYS A 378 24.86 9.00 -17.49
C LYS A 378 24.49 8.83 -16.01
N TYR A 379 24.26 9.93 -15.28
CA TYR A 379 23.81 9.87 -13.89
C TYR A 379 22.42 9.24 -13.78
N ALA A 380 21.46 9.68 -14.61
CA ALA A 380 20.10 9.16 -14.61
C ALA A 380 20.05 7.65 -14.89
N LEU A 381 20.82 7.16 -15.86
CA LEU A 381 20.92 5.72 -16.15
C LEU A 381 21.55 4.94 -14.99
N SER A 382 22.52 5.50 -14.27
CA SER A 382 23.08 4.88 -13.08
C SER A 382 22.03 4.75 -11.98
N TYR A 383 21.25 5.82 -11.73
CA TYR A 383 20.17 5.79 -10.76
C TYR A 383 19.08 4.76 -11.13
N LEU A 384 18.72 4.69 -12.41
CA LEU A 384 17.75 3.70 -12.89
C LEU A 384 18.24 2.26 -12.65
N GLN A 385 19.53 1.99 -12.89
CA GLN A 385 20.12 0.68 -12.62
C GLN A 385 20.11 0.34 -11.12
N ASP A 386 20.39 1.31 -10.27
CA ASP A 386 20.35 1.15 -8.83
C ASP A 386 18.91 0.89 -8.36
N LEU A 387 17.90 1.63 -8.87
CA LEU A 387 16.48 1.41 -8.57
C LEU A 387 16.02 -0.01 -8.95
N LYS A 388 16.42 -0.51 -10.12
CA LYS A 388 16.16 -1.89 -10.54
C LYS A 388 16.77 -2.91 -9.57
N THR A 389 17.97 -2.62 -9.09
CA THR A 389 18.66 -3.47 -8.10
C THR A 389 17.94 -3.44 -6.76
N TYR A 390 17.50 -2.26 -6.30
CA TYR A 390 16.75 -2.12 -5.03
C TYR A 390 15.42 -2.86 -5.09
N THR A 391 14.68 -2.74 -6.19
CA THR A 391 13.43 -3.47 -6.39
C THR A 391 13.61 -4.98 -6.27
N LYS A 392 14.69 -5.53 -6.85
CA LYS A 392 15.01 -6.96 -6.72
C LYS A 392 15.38 -7.37 -5.29
N LYS A 393 16.04 -6.50 -4.54
CA LYS A 393 16.43 -6.77 -3.14
C LYS A 393 15.29 -6.57 -2.15
N ALA A 394 14.26 -5.84 -2.51
CA ALA A 394 13.15 -5.48 -1.64
C ALA A 394 12.09 -6.60 -1.58
N ARG A 395 12.42 -7.74 -1.01
CA ARG A 395 11.54 -8.92 -0.92
C ARG A 395 10.26 -8.69 -0.14
N THR A 396 10.29 -7.76 0.81
CA THR A 396 9.18 -7.43 1.69
C THR A 396 8.49 -6.13 1.31
N VAL A 397 8.71 -5.66 0.10
CA VAL A 397 8.11 -4.42 -0.45
C VAL A 397 6.59 -4.43 -0.32
N ARG A 398 5.98 -5.58 -0.54
CA ARG A 398 4.52 -5.78 -0.42
C ARG A 398 3.91 -5.24 0.88
N ARG A 399 4.71 -5.18 1.95
CA ARG A 399 4.27 -4.75 3.29
C ARG A 399 4.71 -3.33 3.65
N GLN A 400 5.44 -2.68 2.75
CA GLN A 400 5.93 -1.33 2.95
C GLN A 400 5.25 -0.39 1.96
N SER A 401 4.01 0.01 2.27
CA SER A 401 3.25 0.97 1.44
C SER A 401 4.08 2.21 1.08
N GLY A 402 4.97 2.66 1.98
CA GLY A 402 5.87 3.76 1.73
C GLY A 402 6.87 3.54 0.59
N LEU A 403 7.23 2.29 0.27
CA LEU A 403 8.15 2.02 -0.83
C LEU A 403 7.47 2.16 -2.20
N TYR A 404 6.24 1.69 -2.34
CA TYR A 404 5.45 1.91 -3.56
C TYR A 404 5.24 3.40 -3.81
N ASP A 405 4.86 4.15 -2.77
CA ASP A 405 4.69 5.60 -2.86
C ASP A 405 5.97 6.28 -3.36
N GLN A 406 7.15 5.86 -2.88
CA GLN A 406 8.43 6.42 -3.30
C GLN A 406 8.82 5.99 -4.73
N LEU A 407 8.63 4.72 -5.09
CA LEU A 407 8.88 4.24 -6.45
C LEU A 407 7.96 4.96 -7.45
N GLU A 408 6.69 5.11 -7.13
CA GLU A 408 5.77 5.86 -7.95
C GLU A 408 6.18 7.34 -8.04
N ALA A 409 6.51 7.98 -6.92
CA ALA A 409 6.91 9.38 -6.90
C ALA A 409 8.16 9.66 -7.74
N ILE A 410 9.12 8.73 -7.83
CA ILE A 410 10.31 8.92 -8.66
C ILE A 410 10.03 8.62 -10.13
N VAL A 411 9.28 7.55 -10.45
CA VAL A 411 9.00 7.21 -11.86
C VAL A 411 7.98 8.15 -12.49
N THR A 412 7.30 8.96 -11.70
CA THR A 412 6.39 10.01 -12.15
C THR A 412 7.01 11.41 -12.05
N ASP A 413 8.24 11.52 -11.55
CA ASP A 413 8.93 12.80 -11.42
C ASP A 413 9.41 13.32 -12.78
N PRO A 414 8.97 14.52 -13.23
CA PRO A 414 9.33 15.03 -14.54
C PRO A 414 10.85 15.28 -14.71
N HIS A 415 11.57 15.58 -13.65
CA HIS A 415 13.01 15.82 -13.70
C HIS A 415 13.79 14.51 -13.88
N PHE A 416 13.30 13.42 -13.29
CA PHE A 416 13.85 12.09 -13.53
C PHE A 416 13.53 11.61 -14.96
N TYR A 417 12.28 11.78 -15.38
CA TYR A 417 11.80 11.39 -16.71
C TYR A 417 12.45 12.14 -17.87
N ALA A 418 12.84 13.38 -17.69
CA ALA A 418 13.39 14.23 -18.74
C ALA A 418 14.58 13.59 -19.46
N ARG A 419 15.25 12.63 -18.82
CA ARG A 419 16.48 12.00 -19.32
C ARG A 419 16.27 10.72 -20.10
N PHE A 420 15.05 10.20 -20.16
CA PHE A 420 14.76 8.94 -20.85
C PHE A 420 13.94 9.18 -22.12
N SER A 421 14.32 8.55 -23.23
CA SER A 421 13.57 8.61 -24.49
C SER A 421 12.37 7.64 -24.50
N GLY A 422 11.30 8.02 -25.15
CA GLY A 422 10.02 7.35 -25.40
C GLY A 422 9.85 5.89 -24.99
N ASP A 423 10.24 4.96 -25.85
CA ASP A 423 9.96 3.52 -25.69
C ASP A 423 10.78 2.88 -24.55
N ASP A 424 12.03 3.31 -24.36
CA ASP A 424 12.88 2.85 -23.25
C ASP A 424 12.31 3.25 -21.87
N ARG A 425 11.63 4.38 -21.81
CA ARG A 425 10.94 4.86 -20.63
C ARG A 425 9.88 3.89 -20.15
N ASN A 426 9.06 3.47 -21.08
CA ASN A 426 7.88 2.68 -20.79
C ASN A 426 8.27 1.33 -20.19
N ASP A 427 9.12 0.60 -20.88
CA ASP A 427 9.55 -0.72 -20.43
C ASP A 427 10.28 -0.70 -19.09
N LEU A 428 11.09 0.34 -18.88
CA LEU A 428 11.93 0.41 -17.70
C LEU A 428 11.20 0.95 -16.48
N ILE A 429 10.34 1.95 -16.66
CA ILE A 429 9.78 2.71 -15.54
C ILE A 429 8.50 2.08 -15.02
N LEU A 430 7.53 1.77 -15.90
CA LEU A 430 6.30 1.11 -15.48
C LEU A 430 6.56 -0.31 -14.97
N ASN A 431 7.42 -1.06 -15.67
CA ASN A 431 7.84 -2.38 -15.21
C ASN A 431 8.56 -2.33 -13.85
N LEU A 432 9.23 -1.23 -13.51
CA LEU A 432 9.87 -1.09 -12.22
C LEU A 432 8.84 -1.13 -11.08
N ILE A 433 7.72 -0.39 -11.23
CA ILE A 433 6.64 -0.39 -10.22
C ILE A 433 5.98 -1.76 -10.18
N ILE A 434 5.58 -2.31 -11.32
CA ILE A 434 4.89 -3.60 -11.40
C ILE A 434 5.78 -4.72 -10.88
N LYS A 435 7.06 -4.73 -11.27
CA LYS A 435 8.04 -5.72 -10.80
C LYS A 435 8.35 -5.64 -9.33
N SER A 436 7.96 -4.57 -8.64
CA SER A 436 8.08 -4.51 -7.18
C SER A 436 7.19 -5.54 -6.48
N ASP A 437 6.13 -6.02 -7.15
CA ASP A 437 5.26 -7.11 -6.69
C ASP A 437 5.29 -8.28 -7.68
N ALA A 438 5.93 -9.37 -7.29
CA ALA A 438 6.13 -10.53 -8.15
C ALA A 438 4.81 -11.23 -8.53
N GLU A 439 3.77 -11.18 -7.69
CA GLU A 439 2.48 -11.80 -8.00
C GLU A 439 1.72 -10.97 -9.03
N ILE A 440 1.62 -9.64 -8.84
CA ILE A 440 1.01 -8.73 -9.81
C ILE A 440 1.77 -8.81 -11.15
N TYR A 441 3.10 -8.80 -11.10
CA TYR A 441 3.91 -8.91 -12.30
C TYR A 441 3.71 -10.27 -13.00
N SER A 442 3.65 -11.37 -12.26
CA SER A 442 3.40 -12.71 -12.82
C SER A 442 2.03 -12.80 -13.49
N HIS A 443 1.00 -12.24 -12.87
CA HIS A 443 -0.33 -12.13 -13.44
C HIS A 443 -0.30 -11.32 -14.74
N SER A 444 0.22 -10.09 -14.70
CA SER A 444 0.28 -9.22 -15.87
C SER A 444 1.04 -9.85 -17.04
N MET A 445 2.14 -10.57 -16.77
CA MET A 445 2.90 -11.28 -17.79
C MET A 445 2.12 -12.47 -18.39
N LEU A 446 1.39 -13.23 -17.57
CA LEU A 446 0.56 -14.32 -18.08
C LEU A 446 -0.59 -13.79 -18.96
N VAL A 447 -1.26 -12.73 -18.52
CA VAL A 447 -2.28 -12.01 -19.32
C VAL A 447 -1.68 -11.55 -20.64
N THR A 448 -0.47 -10.99 -20.60
CA THR A 448 0.26 -10.54 -21.80
C THR A 448 0.54 -11.69 -22.78
N TRP A 449 0.99 -12.84 -22.30
CA TRP A 449 1.29 -13.99 -23.18
C TRP A 449 0.04 -14.62 -23.77
N ILE A 450 -1.05 -14.72 -22.99
CA ILE A 450 -2.34 -15.15 -23.52
C ILE A 450 -2.81 -14.15 -24.58
N GLY A 451 -2.74 -12.88 -24.23
CA GLY A 451 -3.16 -11.78 -25.08
C GLY A 451 -2.37 -11.68 -26.38
N TRP A 452 -1.07 -11.89 -26.36
CA TRP A 452 -0.22 -11.94 -27.55
C TRP A 452 -0.72 -12.95 -28.56
N ASN A 453 -1.00 -14.19 -28.11
CA ASN A 453 -1.52 -15.25 -28.98
C ASN A 453 -2.92 -14.90 -29.53
N MET A 454 -3.78 -14.27 -28.71
CA MET A 454 -5.10 -13.83 -29.16
C MET A 454 -5.03 -12.67 -30.16
N MET A 455 -4.12 -11.73 -29.94
CA MET A 455 -3.86 -10.60 -30.85
C MET A 455 -3.36 -11.08 -32.20
N ASP A 456 -2.44 -12.07 -32.24
CA ASP A 456 -1.91 -12.65 -33.46
C ASP A 456 -3.05 -13.24 -34.32
N VAL A 457 -3.96 -14.00 -33.71
CA VAL A 457 -5.14 -14.55 -34.40
C VAL A 457 -6.10 -13.43 -34.82
N LEU A 458 -6.31 -12.41 -33.98
CA LEU A 458 -7.18 -11.27 -34.30
C LEU A 458 -6.66 -10.50 -35.52
N ILE A 459 -5.36 -10.21 -35.57
CA ILE A 459 -4.72 -9.52 -36.70
C ILE A 459 -4.84 -10.35 -37.97
N THR A 460 -4.60 -11.66 -37.90
CA THR A 460 -4.57 -12.54 -39.12
C THR A 460 -5.94 -12.87 -39.61
N GLU A 461 -6.92 -13.16 -38.74
CA GLU A 461 -8.24 -13.64 -39.15
C GLU A 461 -9.30 -12.54 -39.26
N LYS A 462 -9.16 -11.47 -38.42
CA LYS A 462 -10.18 -10.42 -38.30
C LYS A 462 -9.57 -9.00 -38.27
N PRO A 463 -8.61 -8.64 -39.15
CA PRO A 463 -7.96 -7.34 -39.15
C PRO A 463 -8.91 -6.15 -39.29
N ALA A 464 -10.14 -6.38 -39.81
CA ALA A 464 -11.17 -5.36 -39.91
C ALA A 464 -11.59 -4.81 -38.54
N LEU A 465 -11.53 -5.61 -37.47
CA LEU A 465 -11.90 -5.16 -36.11
C LEU A 465 -10.87 -4.17 -35.52
N LEU A 466 -9.66 -4.17 -36.04
CA LEU A 466 -8.56 -3.29 -35.62
C LEU A 466 -8.45 -2.03 -36.49
N ALA A 467 -9.17 -1.97 -37.62
CA ALA A 467 -9.13 -0.81 -38.51
C ALA A 467 -9.71 0.44 -37.80
N GLY A 468 -9.00 1.55 -37.90
CA GLY A 468 -9.29 2.79 -37.19
C GLY A 468 -8.42 3.03 -35.94
N LEU A 469 -7.68 2.00 -35.48
CA LEU A 469 -6.78 2.11 -34.35
C LEU A 469 -5.36 2.49 -34.79
N LEU A 470 -4.61 3.12 -33.91
CA LEU A 470 -3.20 3.51 -34.08
C LEU A 470 -2.92 4.32 -35.38
N GLY A 471 -3.96 4.93 -35.98
CA GLY A 471 -3.86 5.64 -37.26
C GLY A 471 -4.01 4.77 -38.49
N TYR A 472 -4.24 3.47 -38.37
CA TYR A 472 -4.38 2.50 -39.46
C TYR A 472 -5.85 2.21 -39.80
N ASN A 473 -6.33 2.77 -40.92
CA ASN A 473 -7.76 2.77 -41.26
C ASN A 473 -8.23 1.61 -42.13
N THR A 474 -7.31 0.76 -42.59
CA THR A 474 -7.65 -0.37 -43.47
C THR A 474 -7.03 -1.67 -43.00
N GLN A 475 -7.69 -2.82 -43.33
CA GLN A 475 -7.14 -4.14 -43.03
C GLN A 475 -5.72 -4.37 -43.56
N LYS A 476 -5.43 -3.83 -44.77
CA LYS A 476 -4.09 -3.93 -45.36
C LYS A 476 -3.03 -3.18 -44.50
N GLN A 477 -3.39 -2.03 -43.96
CA GLN A 477 -2.49 -1.29 -43.07
C GLN A 477 -2.30 -2.02 -41.74
N VAL A 478 -3.36 -2.56 -41.14
CA VAL A 478 -3.28 -3.39 -39.93
C VAL A 478 -2.31 -4.56 -40.12
N LEU A 479 -2.47 -5.32 -41.21
CA LEU A 479 -1.58 -6.44 -41.53
C LEU A 479 -0.13 -6.02 -41.80
N ALA A 480 0.09 -4.82 -42.33
CA ALA A 480 1.42 -4.30 -42.63
C ALA A 480 2.16 -3.76 -41.41
N HIS A 481 1.44 -3.43 -40.33
CA HIS A 481 1.94 -2.86 -39.08
C HIS A 481 1.55 -3.73 -37.87
N ASN A 482 1.55 -5.06 -38.06
CA ASN A 482 1.18 -6.03 -37.03
C ASN A 482 2.04 -5.88 -35.76
N ASP A 483 3.32 -5.58 -35.90
CA ASP A 483 4.25 -5.42 -34.78
C ASP A 483 3.82 -4.26 -33.85
N GLU A 484 3.32 -3.16 -34.39
CA GLU A 484 2.86 -2.02 -33.61
C GLU A 484 1.57 -2.34 -32.81
N PHE A 485 0.69 -3.17 -33.36
CA PHE A 485 -0.49 -3.67 -32.62
C PHE A 485 -0.09 -4.63 -31.50
N HIS A 486 0.87 -5.50 -31.75
CA HIS A 486 1.41 -6.38 -30.73
C HIS A 486 2.10 -5.60 -29.61
N GLU A 487 2.93 -4.64 -29.94
CA GLU A 487 3.62 -3.78 -28.96
C GLU A 487 2.62 -2.99 -28.13
N PHE A 488 1.62 -2.34 -28.77
CA PHE A 488 0.60 -1.59 -28.06
C PHE A 488 -0.17 -2.49 -27.07
N PHE A 489 -0.59 -3.67 -27.53
CA PHE A 489 -1.34 -4.59 -26.68
C PHE A 489 -0.49 -5.19 -25.56
N TRP A 490 0.78 -5.48 -25.84
CA TRP A 490 1.75 -5.90 -24.82
C TRP A 490 1.80 -4.91 -23.66
N ASN A 491 2.04 -3.66 -23.99
CA ASN A 491 2.14 -2.59 -22.97
C ASN A 491 0.81 -2.37 -22.24
N ALA A 492 -0.32 -2.47 -22.92
CA ALA A 492 -1.63 -2.42 -22.31
C ALA A 492 -1.84 -3.56 -21.30
N CYS A 493 -1.48 -4.79 -21.65
CA CYS A 493 -1.57 -5.94 -20.74
C CYS A 493 -0.63 -5.82 -19.55
N VAL A 494 0.62 -5.37 -19.74
CA VAL A 494 1.57 -5.22 -18.64
C VAL A 494 1.11 -4.17 -17.62
N THR A 495 0.44 -3.11 -18.08
CA THR A 495 0.07 -1.96 -17.25
C THR A 495 -1.34 -2.00 -16.68
N HIS A 496 -2.21 -2.92 -17.11
CA HIS A 496 -3.64 -2.88 -16.80
C HIS A 496 -3.93 -2.84 -15.29
N ASP A 497 -3.19 -3.59 -14.50
CA ASP A 497 -3.33 -3.74 -13.05
C ASP A 497 -2.34 -2.89 -12.23
N LEU A 498 -1.70 -1.89 -12.84
CA LEU A 498 -0.72 -1.03 -12.18
C LEU A 498 -1.23 -0.44 -10.86
N GLY A 499 -2.52 -0.11 -10.79
CA GLY A 499 -3.13 0.46 -9.60
C GLY A 499 -3.21 -0.47 -8.39
N LEU A 500 -3.10 -1.80 -8.57
CA LEU A 500 -3.05 -2.77 -7.46
C LEU A 500 -1.82 -2.54 -6.58
N ASN A 501 -0.72 -2.04 -7.13
CA ASN A 501 0.48 -1.72 -6.35
C ASN A 501 0.20 -0.73 -5.20
N ARG A 502 -0.73 0.21 -5.38
CA ARG A 502 -1.15 1.14 -4.33
C ARG A 502 -2.01 0.49 -3.26
N MET A 503 -2.60 -0.65 -3.56
CA MET A 503 -3.51 -1.39 -2.69
C MET A 503 -2.81 -2.58 -2.02
N SER A 504 -1.48 -2.59 -2.05
CA SER A 504 -0.62 -3.64 -1.52
C SER A 504 -0.97 -4.08 -0.09
N PRO A 505 -1.30 -3.20 0.89
CA PRO A 505 -1.69 -3.67 2.22
C PRO A 505 -2.92 -4.58 2.19
N THR A 506 -3.95 -4.25 1.40
CA THR A 506 -5.18 -5.07 1.29
C THR A 506 -4.99 -6.29 0.40
N THR A 507 -4.30 -6.18 -0.74
CA THR A 507 -4.07 -7.30 -1.66
C THR A 507 -3.21 -8.40 -1.06
N ASN A 508 -2.40 -8.08 -0.06
CA ASN A 508 -1.47 -9.01 0.58
C ASN A 508 -1.98 -9.63 1.89
N LEU A 509 -3.26 -9.44 2.23
CA LEU A 509 -3.89 -10.08 3.38
C LEU A 509 -4.35 -11.50 3.00
N HIS A 510 -3.45 -12.47 3.11
CA HIS A 510 -3.77 -13.86 2.74
C HIS A 510 -4.29 -14.71 3.90
N TYR A 511 -4.11 -14.25 5.14
CA TYR A 511 -4.49 -15.02 6.33
C TYR A 511 -5.99 -15.04 6.61
N ARG A 512 -6.79 -14.14 6.01
CA ARG A 512 -8.26 -14.08 6.12
C ARG A 512 -8.91 -13.76 4.79
N SER A 513 -10.22 -13.97 4.69
CA SER A 513 -11.02 -13.51 3.57
C SER A 513 -11.23 -11.99 3.62
N LEU A 514 -11.26 -11.36 2.46
CA LEU A 514 -11.59 -9.95 2.35
C LEU A 514 -13.09 -9.72 2.59
N SER A 515 -13.42 -8.65 3.27
CA SER A 515 -14.80 -8.20 3.42
C SER A 515 -15.37 -7.66 2.11
N SER A 516 -16.70 -7.52 2.04
CA SER A 516 -17.34 -6.90 0.87
C SER A 516 -16.91 -5.46 0.63
N HIS A 517 -16.54 -4.73 1.68
CA HIS A 517 -16.02 -3.37 1.57
C HIS A 517 -14.61 -3.37 0.93
N GLU A 518 -13.73 -4.23 1.40
CA GLU A 518 -12.39 -4.40 0.81
C GLU A 518 -12.48 -4.82 -0.66
N CYS A 519 -13.36 -5.77 -0.98
CA CYS A 519 -13.58 -6.19 -2.36
C CYS A 519 -14.11 -5.04 -3.25
N GLN A 520 -14.94 -4.13 -2.72
CA GLN A 520 -15.37 -2.94 -3.45
C GLN A 520 -14.24 -1.94 -3.61
N LEU A 521 -13.41 -1.78 -2.57
CA LEU A 521 -12.27 -0.87 -2.60
C LEU A 521 -11.23 -1.30 -3.65
N LEU A 522 -10.99 -2.60 -3.79
CA LEU A 522 -10.07 -3.13 -4.81
C LEU A 522 -10.41 -2.65 -6.24
N ARG A 523 -11.68 -2.32 -6.52
CA ARG A 523 -12.08 -1.73 -7.82
C ARG A 523 -11.44 -0.36 -8.08
N ASN A 524 -10.93 0.28 -7.04
CA ASN A 524 -10.21 1.57 -7.17
C ASN A 524 -8.83 1.41 -7.82
N HIS A 525 -8.32 0.18 -8.03
CA HIS A 525 -7.08 0.00 -8.81
C HIS A 525 -7.21 0.61 -10.21
N LEU A 526 -8.42 0.61 -10.79
CA LEU A 526 -8.66 1.21 -12.11
C LEU A 526 -8.39 2.71 -12.13
N PRO A 527 -9.10 3.57 -11.34
CA PRO A 527 -8.81 5.00 -11.32
C PRO A 527 -7.43 5.31 -10.75
N LEU A 528 -6.88 4.52 -9.82
CA LEU A 528 -5.53 4.72 -9.30
C LEU A 528 -4.47 4.46 -10.38
N GLY A 529 -4.58 3.34 -11.10
CA GLY A 529 -3.70 3.03 -12.22
C GLY A 529 -3.81 4.05 -13.34
N ALA A 530 -5.04 4.44 -13.72
CA ALA A 530 -5.29 5.46 -14.73
C ALA A 530 -4.69 6.83 -14.35
N ALA A 531 -4.75 7.22 -13.08
CA ALA A 531 -4.11 8.44 -12.59
C ALA A 531 -2.59 8.35 -12.74
N THR A 532 -1.99 7.22 -12.40
CA THR A 532 -0.54 7.01 -12.50
C THR A 532 -0.05 7.13 -13.94
N ILE A 533 -0.75 6.52 -14.93
CA ILE A 533 -0.32 6.57 -16.33
C ILE A 533 -0.68 7.87 -17.06
N SER A 534 -1.54 8.72 -16.49
CA SER A 534 -1.95 10.00 -17.11
C SER A 534 -0.91 11.10 -17.03
N ILE A 535 0.29 10.80 -16.56
CA ILE A 535 1.36 11.77 -16.27
C ILE A 535 2.00 12.31 -17.54
N ASP A 536 2.10 11.50 -18.58
CA ASP A 536 2.67 11.90 -19.85
C ASP A 536 1.88 11.37 -21.06
N THR A 537 2.17 11.93 -22.22
CA THR A 537 1.44 11.60 -23.46
C THR A 537 1.69 10.19 -23.95
N TYR A 538 2.81 9.58 -23.60
CA TYR A 538 3.10 8.21 -24.00
C TYR A 538 2.28 7.20 -23.20
N HIS A 539 2.28 7.32 -21.89
CA HIS A 539 1.55 6.42 -21.00
C HIS A 539 0.04 6.61 -21.07
N ALA A 540 -0.42 7.85 -21.27
CA ALA A 540 -1.84 8.16 -21.49
C ALA A 540 -2.46 7.37 -22.66
N ARG A 541 -1.68 6.81 -23.58
CA ARG A 541 -2.14 5.91 -24.65
C ARG A 541 -2.83 4.67 -24.11
N PHE A 542 -2.47 4.20 -22.92
CA PHE A 542 -3.02 2.99 -22.28
C PHE A 542 -4.13 3.29 -21.27
N PHE A 543 -4.58 4.56 -21.19
CA PHE A 543 -5.60 4.97 -20.24
C PHE A 543 -6.87 4.13 -20.33
N ASP A 544 -7.40 3.93 -21.55
CA ASP A 544 -8.63 3.18 -21.79
C ASP A 544 -8.51 1.71 -21.33
N GLN A 545 -7.32 1.11 -21.48
CA GLN A 545 -7.05 -0.28 -21.09
C GLN A 545 -6.99 -0.40 -19.58
N VAL A 546 -6.26 0.49 -18.92
CA VAL A 546 -6.11 0.48 -17.46
C VAL A 546 -7.45 0.74 -16.77
N ILE A 547 -8.23 1.74 -17.22
CA ILE A 547 -9.51 2.07 -16.57
C ILE A 547 -10.65 1.15 -16.99
N GLY A 548 -10.55 0.52 -18.16
CA GLY A 548 -11.69 -0.11 -18.84
C GLY A 548 -11.69 -1.64 -18.90
N HIS A 549 -10.63 -2.34 -18.46
CA HIS A 549 -10.53 -3.78 -18.63
C HIS A 549 -11.60 -4.60 -17.86
N HIS A 550 -12.21 -4.03 -16.82
CA HIS A 550 -13.35 -4.62 -16.13
C HIS A 550 -14.71 -4.12 -16.62
N LYS A 551 -14.74 -3.34 -17.72
CA LYS A 551 -16.02 -3.00 -18.37
C LYS A 551 -16.50 -4.19 -19.20
N TRP A 552 -17.79 -4.47 -19.10
CA TRP A 552 -18.43 -5.53 -19.85
C TRP A 552 -18.76 -5.06 -21.28
N TYR A 553 -18.81 -5.99 -22.21
CA TYR A 553 -19.20 -5.76 -23.60
C TYR A 553 -20.52 -4.97 -23.73
N ASN A 554 -21.52 -5.25 -22.87
CA ASN A 554 -22.82 -4.58 -22.85
C ASN A 554 -22.84 -3.23 -22.12
N GLY A 555 -21.67 -2.68 -21.75
CA GLY A 555 -21.53 -1.39 -21.07
C GLY A 555 -21.65 -1.45 -19.54
N LYS A 556 -22.02 -2.60 -18.97
CA LYS A 556 -21.99 -2.81 -17.50
C LYS A 556 -20.55 -2.98 -17.01
N GLY A 557 -20.37 -3.50 -15.80
CA GLY A 557 -19.04 -3.60 -15.14
C GLY A 557 -18.64 -2.27 -14.52
N PHE A 558 -17.40 -2.13 -14.15
CA PHE A 558 -16.88 -0.95 -13.44
C PHE A 558 -15.59 -0.42 -14.11
N PRO A 559 -15.20 0.86 -13.84
CA PRO A 559 -15.95 1.86 -13.08
C PRO A 559 -17.10 2.47 -13.88
N ASP A 560 -18.09 3.02 -13.17
CA ASP A 560 -19.24 3.69 -13.83
C ASP A 560 -18.80 4.95 -14.59
N SER A 561 -17.67 5.54 -14.23
CA SER A 561 -17.13 6.76 -14.85
C SER A 561 -16.54 6.55 -16.25
N PHE A 562 -16.36 5.31 -16.71
CA PHE A 562 -15.79 5.01 -18.03
C PHE A 562 -16.81 4.33 -18.96
N ASP A 563 -16.92 4.84 -20.19
CA ASP A 563 -17.80 4.31 -21.23
C ASP A 563 -17.01 3.52 -22.27
N ASN A 564 -16.87 2.21 -22.07
CA ASN A 564 -16.19 1.32 -23.00
C ASN A 564 -16.95 1.16 -24.34
N VAL A 565 -18.29 1.36 -24.35
CA VAL A 565 -19.09 1.16 -25.58
C VAL A 565 -18.71 2.18 -26.65
N ASN A 566 -18.39 3.40 -26.22
CA ASN A 566 -17.99 4.49 -27.10
C ASN A 566 -16.46 4.71 -27.15
N SER A 567 -15.66 3.89 -26.47
CA SER A 567 -14.20 3.99 -26.54
C SER A 567 -13.70 3.61 -27.94
N GLN A 568 -12.75 4.39 -28.46
CA GLN A 568 -12.02 4.06 -29.69
C GLN A 568 -11.30 2.73 -29.55
N TYR A 569 -10.80 2.40 -28.36
CA TYR A 569 -10.04 1.18 -28.07
C TYR A 569 -10.90 0.03 -27.55
N ARG A 570 -12.23 0.11 -27.72
CA ARG A 570 -13.17 -0.91 -27.20
C ARG A 570 -12.74 -2.35 -27.49
N ILE A 571 -12.33 -2.64 -28.73
CA ILE A 571 -11.95 -4.01 -29.13
C ILE A 571 -10.72 -4.50 -28.36
N ILE A 572 -9.78 -3.60 -28.03
CA ILE A 572 -8.60 -3.89 -27.23
C ILE A 572 -8.99 -4.17 -25.78
N ASN A 573 -9.88 -3.35 -25.20
CA ASN A 573 -10.39 -3.55 -23.86
C ASN A 573 -11.19 -4.86 -23.74
N ASP A 574 -12.02 -5.16 -24.73
CA ASP A 574 -12.77 -6.43 -24.78
C ASP A 574 -11.83 -7.64 -24.87
N LEU A 575 -10.73 -7.53 -25.61
CA LEU A 575 -9.71 -8.56 -25.71
C LEU A 575 -8.97 -8.74 -24.38
N LEU A 576 -8.55 -7.64 -23.76
CA LEU A 576 -7.88 -7.62 -22.47
C LEU A 576 -8.77 -8.23 -21.37
N ALA A 577 -10.06 -7.87 -21.33
CA ALA A 577 -11.02 -8.44 -20.38
C ALA A 577 -11.16 -9.97 -20.51
N ILE A 578 -11.02 -10.52 -21.72
CA ILE A 578 -11.04 -11.98 -21.94
C ILE A 578 -9.74 -12.62 -21.46
N THR A 579 -8.59 -12.01 -21.76
CA THR A 579 -7.27 -12.57 -21.40
C THR A 579 -7.05 -12.56 -19.90
N ASP A 580 -7.43 -11.47 -19.24
CA ASP A 580 -7.43 -11.32 -17.80
C ASP A 580 -8.33 -12.38 -17.13
N PHE A 581 -9.57 -12.49 -17.57
CA PHE A 581 -10.48 -13.51 -17.06
C PHE A 581 -9.99 -14.94 -17.27
N LEU A 582 -9.34 -15.26 -18.40
CA LEU A 582 -8.81 -16.60 -18.69
C LEU A 582 -7.60 -16.95 -17.82
N GLU A 583 -6.77 -15.98 -17.50
CA GLU A 583 -5.65 -16.17 -16.56
C GLU A 583 -6.16 -16.48 -15.15
N GLY A 584 -7.29 -15.93 -14.78
CA GLY A 584 -7.95 -16.13 -13.51
C GLY A 584 -7.72 -14.99 -12.53
N GLY A 585 -7.27 -13.88 -13.02
CA GLY A 585 -7.06 -12.59 -12.39
C GLY A 585 -6.21 -12.61 -11.12
N ALA A 586 -5.54 -11.50 -10.80
CA ALA A 586 -5.15 -11.22 -9.42
C ALA A 586 -6.42 -10.97 -8.58
N ASP A 587 -7.40 -11.78 -8.80
CA ASP A 587 -8.80 -11.54 -8.79
C ASP A 587 -9.33 -11.02 -7.51
N LEU A 588 -9.97 -9.97 -7.74
CA LEU A 588 -10.99 -9.48 -6.86
C LEU A 588 -11.90 -10.63 -6.48
N PRO A 589 -11.81 -11.18 -5.25
CA PRO A 589 -12.73 -12.23 -4.79
C PRO A 589 -14.21 -11.82 -4.99
N ALA A 590 -14.44 -10.49 -5.17
CA ALA A 590 -15.72 -9.88 -5.46
C ALA A 590 -16.32 -10.24 -6.81
N GLU A 591 -15.53 -10.71 -7.79
CA GLU A 591 -16.02 -11.03 -9.13
C GLU A 591 -16.40 -12.50 -9.30
N GLY A 592 -16.08 -13.34 -8.31
CA GLY A 592 -16.42 -14.75 -8.32
C GLY A 592 -15.81 -15.52 -9.50
N VAL A 593 -14.56 -15.15 -9.88
CA VAL A 593 -13.85 -15.86 -10.95
C VAL A 593 -13.44 -17.24 -10.42
N PRO A 594 -13.84 -18.32 -11.08
CA PRO A 594 -13.49 -19.66 -10.62
C PRO A 594 -12.00 -19.95 -10.77
N ALA A 595 -11.42 -20.62 -9.78
CA ALA A 595 -10.04 -21.11 -9.86
C ALA A 595 -9.85 -22.14 -10.97
N ASP A 596 -10.90 -22.93 -11.27
CA ASP A 596 -10.86 -23.96 -12.29
C ASP A 596 -10.95 -23.38 -13.71
N TYR A 597 -9.97 -23.70 -14.56
CA TYR A 597 -9.89 -23.19 -15.93
C TYR A 597 -11.06 -23.65 -16.82
N ASP A 598 -11.53 -24.86 -16.66
CA ASP A 598 -12.64 -25.36 -17.46
C ASP A 598 -13.97 -24.70 -17.10
N GLU A 599 -14.14 -24.35 -15.84
CA GLU A 599 -15.27 -23.54 -15.38
C GLU A 599 -15.20 -22.12 -15.95
N ARG A 600 -14.01 -21.49 -15.99
CA ARG A 600 -13.82 -20.19 -16.67
C ARG A 600 -14.18 -20.26 -18.15
N LEU A 601 -13.77 -21.30 -18.88
CA LEU A 601 -14.15 -21.50 -20.27
C LEU A 601 -15.67 -21.61 -20.47
N LYS A 602 -16.37 -22.28 -19.56
CA LYS A 602 -17.83 -22.39 -19.58
C LYS A 602 -18.48 -21.01 -19.40
N ILE A 603 -18.04 -20.25 -18.39
CA ILE A 603 -18.54 -18.87 -18.11
C ILE A 603 -18.25 -17.95 -19.29
N LEU A 604 -17.03 -17.98 -19.84
CA LEU A 604 -16.65 -17.19 -21.02
C LEU A 604 -17.64 -17.42 -22.17
N LYS A 605 -18.00 -18.66 -22.43
CA LYS A 605 -18.96 -19.02 -23.47
C LYS A 605 -20.39 -18.59 -23.15
N GLU A 606 -20.84 -18.80 -21.91
CA GLU A 606 -22.20 -18.46 -21.46
C GLU A 606 -22.45 -16.95 -21.42
N GLN A 607 -21.40 -16.17 -21.13
CA GLN A 607 -21.49 -14.71 -21.02
C GLN A 607 -21.08 -13.96 -22.29
N ALA A 608 -20.89 -14.66 -23.41
CA ALA A 608 -20.68 -14.03 -24.70
C ALA A 608 -21.87 -13.14 -25.08
N GLY A 609 -21.60 -11.89 -25.48
CA GLY A 609 -22.63 -10.87 -25.79
C GLY A 609 -23.16 -10.11 -24.58
N THR A 610 -22.75 -10.49 -23.36
CA THR A 610 -23.05 -9.76 -22.13
C THR A 610 -21.78 -9.20 -21.48
N ARG A 611 -20.99 -10.02 -20.85
CA ARG A 611 -19.69 -9.63 -20.27
C ARG A 611 -18.61 -9.54 -21.35
N PHE A 612 -18.56 -10.54 -22.23
CA PHE A 612 -17.48 -10.68 -23.20
C PHE A 612 -17.95 -10.43 -24.63
N ASN A 613 -17.07 -9.89 -25.46
CA ASN A 613 -17.32 -9.66 -26.86
C ASN A 613 -17.55 -10.98 -27.60
N PRO A 614 -18.75 -11.20 -28.22
CA PRO A 614 -19.10 -12.48 -28.81
C PRO A 614 -18.24 -12.82 -30.03
N GLU A 615 -17.71 -11.83 -30.76
CA GLU A 615 -16.82 -12.07 -31.89
C GLU A 615 -15.47 -12.62 -31.47
N LEU A 616 -14.92 -12.06 -30.38
CA LEU A 616 -13.66 -12.52 -29.81
C LEU A 616 -13.81 -13.88 -29.14
N VAL A 617 -14.91 -14.11 -28.43
CA VAL A 617 -15.22 -15.42 -27.83
C VAL A 617 -15.37 -16.50 -28.94
N ASN A 618 -16.08 -16.21 -30.02
CA ASN A 618 -16.22 -17.14 -31.15
C ASN A 618 -14.87 -17.40 -31.83
N MET A 619 -14.04 -16.38 -32.04
CA MET A 619 -12.70 -16.52 -32.56
C MET A 619 -11.85 -17.44 -31.65
N PHE A 620 -11.85 -17.23 -30.35
CA PHE A 620 -11.12 -18.04 -29.38
C PHE A 620 -11.52 -19.51 -29.43
N PHE A 621 -12.84 -19.84 -29.40
CA PHE A 621 -13.30 -21.22 -29.37
C PHE A 621 -13.19 -21.94 -30.72
N ASN A 622 -13.20 -21.20 -31.83
CA ASN A 622 -13.09 -21.81 -33.18
C ASN A 622 -11.61 -22.02 -33.61
N HIS A 623 -10.66 -21.39 -32.94
CA HIS A 623 -9.22 -21.54 -33.24
C HIS A 623 -8.58 -22.56 -32.29
N TYR A 624 -8.49 -23.81 -32.72
CA TYR A 624 -8.00 -24.93 -31.91
C TYR A 624 -6.59 -24.70 -31.34
N GLY A 625 -5.68 -24.13 -32.12
CA GLY A 625 -4.31 -23.80 -31.65
C GLY A 625 -4.29 -22.79 -30.51
N LEU A 626 -5.13 -21.73 -30.60
CA LEU A 626 -5.27 -20.73 -29.57
C LEU A 626 -5.85 -21.32 -28.28
N LEU A 627 -6.96 -22.09 -28.40
CA LEU A 627 -7.59 -22.75 -27.24
C LEU A 627 -6.61 -23.69 -26.53
N THR A 628 -5.82 -24.48 -27.29
CA THR A 628 -4.83 -25.41 -26.73
C THR A 628 -3.69 -24.64 -26.05
N ARG A 629 -3.15 -23.62 -26.71
CA ARG A 629 -2.04 -22.82 -26.18
C ARG A 629 -2.41 -22.07 -24.91
N THR A 630 -3.58 -21.44 -24.87
CA THR A 630 -4.07 -20.75 -23.68
C THR A 630 -4.28 -21.72 -22.51
N ARG A 631 -4.81 -22.93 -22.79
CA ARG A 631 -4.93 -23.97 -21.76
C ARG A 631 -3.56 -24.35 -21.16
N GLU A 632 -2.56 -24.53 -22.02
CA GLU A 632 -1.19 -24.86 -21.56
C GLU A 632 -0.63 -23.76 -20.67
N LEU A 633 -0.75 -22.49 -21.09
CA LEU A 633 -0.32 -21.33 -20.31
C LEU A 633 -1.03 -21.26 -18.95
N CYS A 634 -2.34 -21.41 -18.91
CA CYS A 634 -3.12 -21.28 -17.68
C CYS A 634 -3.04 -22.49 -16.74
N THR A 635 -2.52 -23.64 -17.18
CA THR A 635 -2.50 -24.87 -16.38
C THR A 635 -1.09 -25.42 -16.18
N LYS A 636 -0.45 -25.92 -17.24
CA LYS A 636 0.83 -26.63 -17.14
C LYS A 636 2.02 -25.67 -16.97
N GLU A 637 1.97 -24.55 -17.69
CA GLU A 637 3.11 -23.62 -17.76
C GLU A 637 3.03 -22.49 -16.74
N LYS A 638 1.84 -22.24 -16.15
CA LYS A 638 1.65 -21.15 -15.17
C LYS A 638 2.70 -21.17 -14.05
N GLN A 639 2.91 -22.33 -13.44
CA GLN A 639 3.89 -22.47 -12.36
C GLN A 639 5.33 -22.31 -12.86
N GLN A 640 5.64 -22.81 -14.06
CA GLN A 640 6.97 -22.61 -14.66
C GLN A 640 7.23 -21.13 -14.95
N LEU A 641 6.25 -20.43 -15.52
CA LEU A 641 6.35 -19.01 -15.84
C LEU A 641 6.47 -18.15 -14.58
N ARG A 642 5.70 -18.47 -13.54
CA ARG A 642 5.86 -17.83 -12.22
C ARG A 642 7.27 -18.05 -11.67
N TYR A 643 7.79 -19.28 -11.72
CA TYR A 643 9.16 -19.55 -11.29
C TYR A 643 10.19 -18.69 -12.02
N GLU A 644 10.11 -18.55 -13.36
CA GLU A 644 11.06 -17.73 -14.11
C GLU A 644 11.00 -16.25 -13.72
N ILE A 645 9.81 -15.75 -13.38
CA ILE A 645 9.62 -14.39 -12.87
C ILE A 645 10.22 -14.26 -11.47
N TYR A 646 9.88 -15.16 -10.55
CA TYR A 646 10.43 -15.13 -9.19
C TYR A 646 11.95 -15.30 -9.18
N LYS A 647 12.50 -16.06 -10.12
CA LYS A 647 13.94 -16.23 -10.30
C LYS A 647 14.68 -14.91 -10.58
N GLU A 648 14.03 -13.92 -11.17
CA GLU A 648 14.60 -12.57 -11.32
C GLU A 648 14.86 -11.88 -9.98
N TYR A 649 14.14 -12.26 -8.93
CA TYR A 649 14.29 -11.73 -7.57
C TYR A 649 15.23 -12.56 -6.70
N PHE A 650 15.71 -13.73 -7.16
CA PHE A 650 16.61 -14.56 -6.37
C PHE A 650 17.91 -13.79 -6.10
N ASN A 651 18.26 -13.66 -4.82
CA ASN A 651 19.54 -13.08 -4.45
C ASN A 651 20.63 -14.12 -4.57
N GLU A 652 21.49 -13.96 -5.55
CA GLU A 652 22.70 -14.77 -5.68
C GLU A 652 23.70 -14.59 -4.51
N ASN A 653 23.51 -13.56 -3.67
CA ASN A 653 24.43 -13.18 -2.60
C ASN A 653 24.02 -13.47 -1.16
N LEU A 654 22.91 -14.17 -0.90
CA LEU A 654 22.54 -14.58 0.46
C LEU A 654 23.02 -15.97 0.86
N SER A 655 23.88 -16.58 0.05
CA SER A 655 24.52 -17.87 0.34
C SER A 655 25.99 -17.74 0.75
N LYS A 656 26.39 -16.60 1.33
CA LYS A 656 27.71 -16.47 1.94
C LYS A 656 27.62 -15.97 3.37
#